data_389c319491fd2aa091df946874367f02
#
_entry.id   389c319491fd2aa091df946874367f02
#
_cell.length_a   1.000
_cell.length_b   1.000
_cell.length_c   1.000
_cell.angle_alpha   90.00
_cell.angle_beta   90.00
_cell.angle_gamma   90.00
#
_symmetry.space_group_name_H-M   'P 1'
#
loop_
_entity.id
_entity.type
_entity.pdbx_description
1 polymer ?
#
loop_
_entity_poly.entity_id
_entity_poly.type
_entity_poly.pdbx_seq_one_letter_code
_entity_poly.pdbx_strand_id
1 'polypeptide(L)'
;MNRTGAMTFASIPDQETIVLLTADLAATVIVGAVDLYGCAITGEFECVLRLEVSTDGATWVPGGPALTVYNLARDVRLAVWPDQVSDVSHIRVVILNGDVVTGEDLSLSGISILEQAEPDGNVRFWPFSGENSLAYMLAVTARNADIFRDGAYLGAIPLPYSTNQILRVQKSKRLDTLLAYHENVPTHRIFRDGSDTAWISEPQVLEDLPLVQFEGETYTNGKNEIQRINFDGLDTDDTFNILLEGERTSSIAKPASYVGIHTSIKTALEALDNLGAGTIIATMTGSKEVTIEFTGDAGQKDWPEMFVSIVDSNNGVATVSTVREGEAGGEEIISAERGYFRTGLFWSGRTSLIGSKAFPLTAIASQFGDYFNFEQGSGRATDGLEYLIDGADDDGVRAARRARYPLLFTTSSVYFLPVDALDGEKPPGALMASPYGFEETVPPQSLDGAELYIQQGGNVVRELLWMDRDRGFADNDVSIRASHLIKSPIDAASRPAGRGYTTGLYSLVLADGEMATLTSHRAQDVAAWARDATPGGKVLAVGADKLGRRYVAVKREAGNDVRWSIEGEMPDHYFDASVIQTLADADVITGLDHLEGQSVYAHNSDEWHGPMTVLGGEITLPDKISGEVEIGLFYDASVQVLDVRADVDGRTLANRRKRVKSVEVSLEDSAKARLIHLGESWDLQPSDETLETDLTKGPLVSRTTGWVEVTDLSGDTRDVNFSIHRAEPGPFLIRAIVSEVTVQ
;
A
#
# COMPACT_ATOMS: atom_id res chain seq x y z
N MET A 1 17.66 26.83 5.88
CA MET A 1 18.36 27.19 7.17
C MET A 1 18.42 25.92 8.01
N ASN A 2 19.60 25.34 8.20
CA ASN A 2 19.75 24.26 9.17
C ASN A 2 20.15 24.90 10.52
N ARG A 3 19.25 24.90 11.47
CA ARG A 3 19.60 25.20 12.87
C ARG A 3 19.62 23.89 13.65
N THR A 4 20.80 23.53 14.13
CA THR A 4 20.99 22.45 15.09
C THR A 4 20.90 23.03 16.50
N GLY A 5 19.83 22.73 17.22
CA GLY A 5 19.60 23.08 18.61
C GLY A 5 18.18 22.72 19.00
N ALA A 6 18.00 21.96 20.07
CA ALA A 6 16.68 21.63 20.58
C ALA A 6 16.02 22.93 21.14
N MET A 7 14.81 23.23 20.68
CA MET A 7 13.95 24.25 21.29
C MET A 7 12.92 23.53 22.16
N THR A 8 12.84 23.94 23.42
CA THR A 8 11.82 23.44 24.34
C THR A 8 10.89 24.56 24.69
N PHE A 9 9.60 24.38 24.54
CA PHE A 9 8.57 25.34 24.92
C PHE A 9 7.89 24.80 26.17
N ALA A 10 8.12 25.47 27.31
CA ALA A 10 7.51 25.14 28.60
C ALA A 10 6.14 25.81 28.71
N SER A 11 5.13 25.07 29.10
CA SER A 11 3.74 25.48 29.37
C SER A 11 3.09 26.37 28.29
N ILE A 12 2.26 25.76 27.46
CA ILE A 12 1.43 26.43 26.46
C ILE A 12 0.13 26.89 27.14
N PRO A 13 -0.27 28.20 27.06
CA PRO A 13 -1.52 28.67 27.65
C PRO A 13 -2.75 28.12 26.91
N ASP A 14 -3.81 27.86 27.68
CA ASP A 14 -5.10 27.41 27.20
C ASP A 14 -5.77 28.43 26.24
N GLN A 15 -6.27 27.98 25.09
CA GLN A 15 -7.17 28.66 24.15
C GLN A 15 -6.64 29.73 23.18
N GLU A 16 -5.36 29.93 22.96
CA GLU A 16 -4.88 30.87 21.92
C GLU A 16 -4.03 30.18 20.84
N THR A 17 -4.09 30.70 19.60
CA THR A 17 -3.16 30.31 18.53
C THR A 17 -1.75 30.78 18.91
N ILE A 18 -0.84 29.82 19.07
CA ILE A 18 0.54 30.12 19.49
C ILE A 18 1.46 30.00 18.29
N VAL A 19 2.25 31.02 18.04
CA VAL A 19 3.29 31.02 17.01
C VAL A 19 4.51 30.29 17.58
N LEU A 20 4.80 29.09 17.06
CA LEU A 20 5.99 28.33 17.44
C LEU A 20 7.25 28.89 16.81
N LEU A 21 7.15 29.29 15.55
CA LEU A 21 8.27 29.73 14.74
C LEU A 21 7.79 30.71 13.68
N THR A 22 8.58 31.74 13.44
CA THR A 22 8.47 32.58 12.24
C THR A 22 9.81 32.59 11.53
N ALA A 23 9.81 32.47 10.21
CA ALA A 23 11.00 32.60 9.39
C ALA A 23 10.74 33.58 8.25
N ASP A 24 11.67 34.54 8.10
CA ASP A 24 11.72 35.42 6.96
C ASP A 24 12.61 34.78 5.90
N LEU A 25 12.07 34.66 4.69
CA LEU A 25 12.78 34.09 3.56
C LEU A 25 13.62 35.18 2.88
N ALA A 26 14.83 34.87 2.51
CA ALA A 26 15.76 35.82 1.91
C ALA A 26 15.31 36.36 0.54
N ALA A 27 14.38 35.66 -0.11
CA ALA A 27 13.71 36.02 -1.36
C ALA A 27 12.31 35.44 -1.34
N THR A 28 11.43 35.93 -2.20
CA THR A 28 10.13 35.24 -2.47
C THR A 28 10.39 33.90 -3.09
N VAL A 29 9.83 32.84 -2.50
CA VAL A 29 10.01 31.46 -2.95
C VAL A 29 8.66 30.75 -3.01
N ILE A 30 8.61 29.69 -3.79
CA ILE A 30 7.51 28.73 -3.74
C ILE A 30 7.84 27.71 -2.65
N VAL A 31 7.06 27.72 -1.56
CA VAL A 31 7.26 26.78 -0.46
C VAL A 31 6.54 25.47 -0.78
N GLY A 32 7.27 24.36 -0.85
CA GLY A 32 6.70 23.03 -1.11
C GLY A 32 6.32 22.27 0.16
N ALA A 33 7.12 22.39 1.22
CA ALA A 33 6.84 21.78 2.51
C ALA A 33 7.68 22.40 3.62
N VAL A 34 7.28 22.16 4.87
CA VAL A 34 8.07 22.48 6.06
C VAL A 34 8.26 21.21 6.88
N ASP A 35 9.50 20.79 7.06
CA ASP A 35 9.85 19.65 7.89
C ASP A 35 10.27 20.08 9.29
N LEU A 36 9.62 19.49 10.28
CA LEU A 36 9.95 19.65 11.70
C LEU A 36 10.61 18.35 12.17
N TYR A 37 11.85 18.43 12.64
CA TYR A 37 12.63 17.27 13.07
C TYR A 37 12.56 17.06 14.56
N GLY A 38 12.38 15.80 14.99
CA GLY A 38 12.33 15.43 16.39
C GLY A 38 11.27 16.18 17.17
N CYS A 39 10.09 16.38 16.57
CA CYS A 39 8.94 16.95 17.25
C CYS A 39 8.47 15.94 18.30
N ALA A 40 8.63 16.26 19.58
CA ALA A 40 8.20 15.43 20.69
C ALA A 40 7.34 16.25 21.65
N ILE A 41 6.24 15.66 22.07
CA ILE A 41 5.32 16.21 23.06
C ILE A 41 5.36 15.26 24.27
N THR A 42 5.55 15.80 25.46
CA THR A 42 5.54 15.02 26.71
C THR A 42 4.17 15.09 27.33
N GLY A 43 3.55 13.91 27.58
CA GLY A 43 2.22 13.77 28.20
C GLY A 43 1.15 13.12 27.30
N GLU A 44 -0.05 12.92 27.80
CA GLU A 44 -1.22 12.42 27.06
C GLU A 44 -1.91 13.58 26.30
N PHE A 45 -1.24 14.14 25.31
CA PHE A 45 -1.67 15.39 24.71
C PHE A 45 -1.69 15.34 23.18
N GLU A 46 -2.68 16.00 22.61
CA GLU A 46 -2.89 16.20 21.19
C GLU A 46 -2.60 17.65 20.80
N CYS A 47 -1.72 17.87 19.82
CA CYS A 47 -1.37 19.20 19.33
C CYS A 47 -1.72 19.32 17.85
N VAL A 48 -2.43 20.35 17.47
CA VAL A 48 -2.75 20.64 16.07
C VAL A 48 -1.80 21.71 15.56
N LEU A 49 -0.91 21.33 14.63
CA LEU A 49 0.03 22.22 13.96
C LEU A 49 -0.53 22.69 12.62
N ARG A 50 -0.30 23.94 12.27
CA ARG A 50 -0.61 24.50 10.96
C ARG A 50 0.54 25.39 10.47
N LEU A 51 0.86 25.26 9.17
CA LEU A 51 1.69 26.20 8.47
C LEU A 51 0.86 27.40 8.03
N GLU A 52 1.35 28.60 8.26
CA GLU A 52 0.81 29.84 7.71
C GLU A 52 1.89 30.56 6.90
N VAL A 53 1.47 31.16 5.80
CA VAL A 53 2.33 31.86 4.85
C VAL A 53 1.92 33.32 4.72
N SER A 54 2.88 34.18 4.35
CA SER A 54 2.63 35.61 4.14
C SER A 54 3.54 36.16 3.05
N THR A 55 3.04 37.10 2.28
CA THR A 55 3.78 37.86 1.28
C THR A 55 4.33 39.18 1.84
N ASP A 56 3.79 39.69 2.94
CA ASP A 56 4.10 41.01 3.53
C ASP A 56 4.59 40.96 5.00
N GLY A 57 4.58 39.74 5.58
CA GLY A 57 4.92 39.55 7.00
C GLY A 57 3.87 40.05 8.01
N ALA A 58 2.77 40.65 7.53
CA ALA A 58 1.72 41.22 8.35
C ALA A 58 0.38 40.44 8.23
N THR A 59 0.02 40.05 7.02
CA THR A 59 -1.19 39.31 6.73
C THR A 59 -0.85 37.83 6.56
N TRP A 60 -1.42 36.98 7.42
CA TRP A 60 -1.12 35.56 7.46
C TRP A 60 -2.32 34.74 6.98
N VAL A 61 -2.08 33.82 6.09
CA VAL A 61 -3.09 32.89 5.58
C VAL A 61 -2.63 31.45 5.80
N PRO A 62 -3.55 30.49 6.02
CA PRO A 62 -3.19 29.08 6.05
C PRO A 62 -2.46 28.69 4.77
N GLY A 63 -1.27 28.11 4.90
CA GLY A 63 -0.47 27.62 3.76
C GLY A 63 -0.68 26.14 3.47
N GLY A 64 -1.33 25.42 4.39
CA GLY A 64 -1.55 23.99 4.27
C GLY A 64 -2.57 23.46 5.27
N PRO A 65 -2.89 22.15 5.21
CA PRO A 65 -3.81 21.52 6.14
C PRO A 65 -3.25 21.52 7.56
N ALA A 66 -4.14 21.59 8.54
CA ALA A 66 -3.78 21.39 9.93
C ALA A 66 -3.40 19.92 10.17
N LEU A 67 -2.36 19.69 10.96
CA LEU A 67 -1.85 18.35 11.29
C LEU A 67 -1.97 18.12 12.78
N THR A 68 -2.64 17.06 13.18
CA THR A 68 -2.68 16.61 14.56
C THR A 68 -1.43 15.77 14.88
N VAL A 69 -0.72 16.13 15.94
CA VAL A 69 0.47 15.43 16.43
C VAL A 69 0.17 14.88 17.81
N TYR A 70 0.34 13.58 17.97
CA TYR A 70 0.15 12.86 19.24
C TYR A 70 1.49 12.62 19.95
N ASN A 71 1.43 12.10 21.15
CA ASN A 71 2.48 11.80 22.13
C ASN A 71 3.69 10.96 21.62
N LEU A 72 4.23 11.21 20.44
CA LEU A 72 5.37 10.47 19.88
C LEU A 72 6.44 11.43 19.36
N ALA A 73 7.69 11.20 19.76
CA ALA A 73 8.85 11.85 19.16
C ALA A 73 8.96 11.43 17.69
N ARG A 74 8.75 12.34 16.74
CA ARG A 74 8.83 12.06 15.30
C ARG A 74 9.16 13.29 14.48
N ASP A 75 9.62 13.04 13.27
CA ASP A 75 9.70 14.07 12.26
C ASP A 75 8.32 14.30 11.63
N VAL A 76 7.96 15.55 11.45
CA VAL A 76 6.66 15.97 10.94
C VAL A 76 6.87 16.82 9.70
N ARG A 77 6.15 16.52 8.62
CA ARG A 77 6.08 17.37 7.43
C ARG A 77 4.74 18.09 7.41
N LEU A 78 4.78 19.41 7.36
CA LEU A 78 3.62 20.25 7.10
C LEU A 78 3.53 20.43 5.58
N ALA A 79 2.51 19.87 4.98
CA ALA A 79 2.21 20.01 3.56
C ALA A 79 1.71 21.44 3.25
N VAL A 80 1.91 21.89 2.02
CA VAL A 80 1.52 23.20 1.53
C VAL A 80 0.52 23.05 0.39
N TRP A 81 -0.51 23.91 0.36
CA TRP A 81 -1.46 23.93 -0.76
C TRP A 81 -0.84 24.65 -1.96
N PRO A 82 -0.88 24.05 -3.17
CA PRO A 82 -0.25 24.63 -4.36
C PRO A 82 -0.72 26.04 -4.71
N ASP A 83 -1.99 26.36 -4.46
CA ASP A 83 -2.59 27.64 -4.83
C ASP A 83 -2.21 28.82 -3.92
N GLN A 84 -1.52 28.56 -2.80
CA GLN A 84 -1.26 29.56 -1.77
C GLN A 84 0.23 29.87 -1.57
N VAL A 85 1.09 29.32 -2.40
CA VAL A 85 2.54 29.29 -2.17
C VAL A 85 3.36 30.10 -3.16
N SER A 86 2.76 30.81 -4.10
CA SER A 86 3.47 31.73 -4.96
C SER A 86 3.84 33.01 -4.19
N ASP A 87 5.08 33.45 -4.36
CA ASP A 87 5.57 34.72 -3.81
C ASP A 87 5.62 34.81 -2.28
N VAL A 88 5.79 33.69 -1.58
CA VAL A 88 5.89 33.64 -0.13
C VAL A 88 7.22 34.27 0.32
N SER A 89 7.16 35.28 1.16
CA SER A 89 8.33 35.92 1.78
C SER A 89 8.49 35.56 3.26
N HIS A 90 7.42 35.11 3.91
CA HIS A 90 7.43 34.80 5.34
C HIS A 90 6.61 33.53 5.58
N ILE A 91 7.08 32.68 6.48
CA ILE A 91 6.35 31.51 6.95
C ILE A 91 6.30 31.47 8.46
N ARG A 92 5.25 30.91 9.03
CA ARG A 92 5.19 30.56 10.44
C ARG A 92 4.48 29.24 10.69
N VAL A 93 4.90 28.55 11.75
CA VAL A 93 4.21 27.37 12.24
C VAL A 93 3.46 27.76 13.50
N VAL A 94 2.17 27.44 13.54
CA VAL A 94 1.30 27.77 14.66
C VAL A 94 0.68 26.53 15.26
N ILE A 95 0.44 26.56 16.57
CA ILE A 95 -0.45 25.60 17.24
C ILE A 95 -1.85 26.21 17.22
N LEU A 96 -2.79 25.41 16.72
CA LEU A 96 -4.21 25.73 16.75
C LEU A 96 -4.82 24.98 17.93
N ASN A 97 -5.57 25.70 18.77
CA ASN A 97 -6.41 25.12 19.83
C ASN A 97 -6.12 23.66 20.19
N GLY A 98 -5.34 23.44 21.21
CA GLY A 98 -5.26 22.15 21.86
C GLY A 98 -5.86 22.31 23.24
N ASP A 99 -6.56 21.33 23.75
CA ASP A 99 -6.78 21.20 25.19
C ASP A 99 -5.42 20.92 25.82
N VAL A 100 -4.62 21.98 26.00
CA VAL A 100 -3.28 21.89 26.57
C VAL A 100 -3.41 21.77 28.07
N VAL A 101 -3.08 20.61 28.59
CA VAL A 101 -2.94 20.44 30.05
C VAL A 101 -1.66 21.12 30.49
N THR A 102 -1.76 22.05 31.44
CA THR A 102 -0.62 22.82 31.98
C THR A 102 0.44 21.87 32.56
N GLY A 103 1.66 21.95 32.01
CA GLY A 103 2.82 21.22 32.53
C GLY A 103 3.54 20.31 31.51
N GLU A 104 3.16 20.36 30.26
CA GLU A 104 3.74 19.52 29.19
C GLU A 104 4.60 20.34 28.26
N ASP A 105 5.69 19.73 27.77
CA ASP A 105 6.69 20.41 26.95
C ASP A 105 6.60 19.91 25.49
N LEU A 106 6.57 20.86 24.54
CA LEU A 106 6.83 20.58 23.12
C LEU A 106 8.31 20.82 22.86
N SER A 107 9.00 19.81 22.34
CA SER A 107 10.39 19.94 21.91
C SER A 107 10.55 19.77 20.41
N LEU A 108 11.44 20.52 19.81
CA LEU A 108 11.78 20.50 18.39
C LEU A 108 13.30 20.46 18.24
N SER A 109 13.82 19.45 17.49
CA SER A 109 15.26 19.30 17.27
C SER A 109 15.77 20.10 16.07
N GLY A 110 14.93 20.40 15.10
CA GLY A 110 15.30 21.16 13.92
C GLY A 110 14.12 21.45 12.99
N ILE A 111 14.34 22.34 12.04
CA ILE A 111 13.38 22.69 10.99
C ILE A 111 14.07 22.83 9.65
N SER A 112 13.44 22.38 8.59
CA SER A 112 13.84 22.58 7.21
C SER A 112 12.68 23.12 6.39
N ILE A 113 12.92 24.18 5.62
CA ILE A 113 11.96 24.72 4.66
C ILE A 113 12.41 24.22 3.30
N LEU A 114 11.54 23.49 2.63
CA LEU A 114 11.79 22.99 1.30
C LEU A 114 11.12 23.93 0.31
N GLU A 115 11.90 24.51 -0.60
CA GLU A 115 11.32 25.02 -1.84
C GLU A 115 10.57 23.88 -2.50
N GLN A 116 9.59 24.16 -3.39
CA GLN A 116 8.79 23.13 -4.06
C GLN A 116 9.73 22.04 -4.55
N ALA A 117 10.03 21.13 -3.65
CA ALA A 117 10.99 20.08 -3.91
C ALA A 117 10.36 19.13 -4.90
N GLU A 118 11.12 18.77 -5.91
CA GLU A 118 10.86 17.53 -6.64
C GLU A 118 10.54 16.46 -5.60
N PRO A 119 9.47 15.68 -5.77
CA PRO A 119 9.28 14.49 -4.94
C PRO A 119 10.60 13.73 -4.97
N ASP A 120 11.11 13.30 -3.82
CA ASP A 120 12.38 12.56 -3.69
C ASP A 120 12.36 11.22 -4.43
N GLY A 121 12.04 11.23 -5.70
CA GLY A 121 12.14 10.13 -6.65
C GLY A 121 11.11 9.02 -6.54
N ASN A 122 10.50 8.77 -5.39
CA ASN A 122 9.55 7.66 -5.21
C ASN A 122 8.13 8.18 -5.03
N VAL A 123 7.24 7.67 -5.89
CA VAL A 123 5.80 7.91 -5.86
C VAL A 123 5.09 6.58 -5.77
N ARG A 124 3.92 6.53 -5.12
CA ARG A 124 2.99 5.40 -5.14
C ARG A 124 1.56 5.90 -5.27
N PHE A 125 0.77 5.19 -6.04
CA PHE A 125 -0.66 5.44 -6.09
C PHE A 125 -1.41 4.51 -5.14
N TRP A 126 -2.24 5.11 -4.29
CA TRP A 126 -3.14 4.38 -3.40
C TRP A 126 -4.58 4.66 -3.82
N PRO A 127 -5.23 3.74 -4.55
CA PRO A 127 -6.62 3.91 -4.92
C PRO A 127 -7.50 3.79 -3.68
N PHE A 128 -8.41 4.76 -3.53
CA PHE A 128 -9.37 4.78 -2.44
C PHE A 128 -10.78 4.87 -3.02
N SER A 129 -11.67 3.98 -2.60
CA SER A 129 -13.07 3.99 -3.00
C SER A 129 -13.95 4.32 -1.81
N GLY A 130 -14.63 5.44 -1.86
CA GLY A 130 -15.60 5.83 -0.85
C GLY A 130 -16.96 5.16 -1.04
N GLU A 131 -17.90 5.53 -0.18
CA GLU A 131 -19.31 5.19 -0.34
C GLU A 131 -19.87 5.72 -1.68
N ASN A 132 -20.98 5.19 -2.13
CA ASN A 132 -21.65 5.61 -3.36
C ASN A 132 -20.80 5.58 -4.65
N SER A 133 -19.84 4.64 -4.72
CA SER A 133 -18.97 4.47 -5.89
C SER A 133 -18.00 5.62 -6.15
N LEU A 134 -17.78 6.50 -5.19
CA LEU A 134 -16.75 7.53 -5.28
C LEU A 134 -15.37 6.87 -5.43
N ALA A 135 -14.57 7.36 -6.35
CA ALA A 135 -13.22 6.88 -6.62
C ALA A 135 -12.22 8.02 -6.46
N TYR A 136 -11.29 7.84 -5.54
CA TYR A 136 -10.19 8.77 -5.31
C TYR A 136 -8.87 8.09 -5.65
N MET A 137 -7.89 8.89 -6.02
CA MET A 137 -6.51 8.46 -6.17
C MET A 137 -5.63 9.31 -5.24
N LEU A 138 -4.91 8.64 -4.35
CA LEU A 138 -3.91 9.28 -3.51
C LEU A 138 -2.55 9.07 -4.17
N ALA A 139 -1.89 10.17 -4.55
CA ALA A 139 -0.50 10.15 -5.01
C ALA A 139 0.40 10.36 -3.80
N VAL A 140 1.04 9.27 -3.38
CA VAL A 140 1.83 9.22 -2.15
C VAL A 140 3.30 9.47 -2.47
N THR A 141 3.85 10.47 -1.84
CA THR A 141 5.27 10.81 -1.82
C THR A 141 5.80 10.75 -0.38
N ALA A 142 7.07 11.08 -0.18
CA ALA A 142 7.62 11.13 1.17
C ALA A 142 6.81 12.09 2.06
N ARG A 143 6.31 11.56 3.17
CA ARG A 143 5.58 12.32 4.20
C ARG A 143 4.27 12.99 3.75
N ASN A 144 3.78 12.69 2.53
CA ASN A 144 2.61 13.35 1.96
C ASN A 144 1.78 12.39 1.09
N ALA A 145 0.48 12.68 0.97
CA ALA A 145 -0.39 12.11 -0.05
C ALA A 145 -1.29 13.20 -0.63
N ASP A 146 -1.16 13.44 -1.91
CA ASP A 146 -2.03 14.32 -2.68
C ASP A 146 -3.27 13.57 -3.14
N ILE A 147 -4.43 14.16 -2.97
CA ILE A 147 -5.72 13.50 -3.20
C ILE A 147 -6.37 14.06 -4.44
N PHE A 148 -6.73 13.15 -5.34
CA PHE A 148 -7.38 13.47 -6.61
C PHE A 148 -8.70 12.73 -6.75
N ARG A 149 -9.67 13.38 -7.41
CA ARG A 149 -10.90 12.78 -7.89
C ARG A 149 -11.28 13.37 -9.24
N ASP A 150 -11.58 12.52 -10.21
CA ASP A 150 -12.02 12.91 -11.55
C ASP A 150 -11.06 13.92 -12.24
N GLY A 151 -9.75 13.77 -12.00
CA GLY A 151 -8.71 14.66 -12.51
C GLY A 151 -8.51 15.96 -11.71
N ALA A 152 -9.37 16.24 -10.73
CA ALA A 152 -9.24 17.43 -9.88
C ALA A 152 -8.44 17.12 -8.62
N TYR A 153 -7.51 18.00 -8.27
CA TYR A 153 -6.82 18.01 -6.99
C TYR A 153 -7.77 18.49 -5.89
N LEU A 154 -7.86 17.77 -4.79
CA LEU A 154 -8.76 18.06 -3.67
C LEU A 154 -8.04 18.55 -2.42
N GLY A 155 -6.76 18.26 -2.28
CA GLY A 155 -5.97 18.59 -1.10
C GLY A 155 -4.88 17.56 -0.82
N ALA A 156 -4.14 17.73 0.24
CA ALA A 156 -3.10 16.81 0.68
C ALA A 156 -3.27 16.46 2.16
N ILE A 157 -2.77 15.27 2.53
CA ILE A 157 -2.69 14.81 3.92
C ILE A 157 -1.26 14.39 4.25
N PRO A 158 -0.78 14.66 5.48
CA PRO A 158 0.52 14.19 5.92
C PRO A 158 0.49 12.69 6.18
N LEU A 159 1.59 12.01 5.86
CA LEU A 159 1.81 10.59 6.14
C LEU A 159 3.12 10.39 6.91
N PRO A 160 3.23 9.34 7.73
CA PRO A 160 4.44 9.12 8.54
C PRO A 160 5.61 8.49 7.77
N TYR A 161 5.46 8.15 6.48
CA TYR A 161 6.39 7.34 5.72
C TYR A 161 7.45 8.17 5.01
N SER A 162 8.72 7.74 5.09
CA SER A 162 9.83 8.28 4.29
C SER A 162 9.80 7.77 2.84
N THR A 163 10.63 8.36 1.99
CA THR A 163 10.79 7.98 0.57
C THR A 163 11.00 6.47 0.35
N ASN A 164 11.85 5.83 1.17
CA ASN A 164 12.11 4.40 1.04
C ASN A 164 11.00 3.54 1.65
N GLN A 165 10.34 4.04 2.69
CA GLN A 165 9.26 3.31 3.35
C GLN A 165 8.02 3.18 2.48
N ILE A 166 7.66 4.22 1.70
CA ILE A 166 6.45 4.17 0.84
C ILE A 166 6.48 3.03 -0.18
N LEU A 167 7.66 2.54 -0.56
CA LEU A 167 7.80 1.42 -1.49
C LEU A 167 7.36 0.08 -0.90
N ARG A 168 7.36 -0.03 0.44
CA ARG A 168 7.06 -1.26 1.18
C ARG A 168 5.76 -1.21 1.97
N VAL A 169 5.07 -0.07 1.98
CA VAL A 169 3.79 0.06 2.67
C VAL A 169 2.76 -0.88 2.07
N GLN A 170 2.23 -1.76 2.90
CA GLN A 170 1.10 -2.61 2.56
C GLN A 170 -0.21 -1.96 3.00
N LYS A 171 -1.29 -2.32 2.34
CA LYS A 171 -2.58 -1.66 2.55
C LYS A 171 -3.73 -2.65 2.62
N SER A 172 -4.66 -2.39 3.49
CA SER A 172 -5.97 -3.03 3.45
C SER A 172 -7.08 -2.00 3.62
N LYS A 173 -8.23 -2.24 3.00
CA LYS A 173 -9.32 -1.28 2.99
C LYS A 173 -10.64 -1.93 3.36
N ARG A 174 -11.41 -1.23 4.20
CA ARG A 174 -12.78 -1.59 4.51
C ARG A 174 -13.64 -0.33 4.62
N LEU A 175 -14.77 -0.30 3.89
CA LEU A 175 -15.63 0.89 3.81
C LEU A 175 -14.81 2.14 3.47
N ASP A 176 -14.91 3.20 4.24
CA ASP A 176 -14.18 4.47 4.06
C ASP A 176 -12.88 4.54 4.88
N THR A 177 -12.36 3.42 5.36
CA THR A 177 -11.10 3.34 6.09
C THR A 177 -10.05 2.53 5.34
N LEU A 178 -8.90 3.13 5.09
CA LEU A 178 -7.69 2.50 4.57
C LEU A 178 -6.69 2.36 5.72
N LEU A 179 -6.23 1.16 5.97
CA LEU A 179 -5.11 0.89 6.88
C LEU A 179 -3.83 0.72 6.07
N ALA A 180 -2.79 1.36 6.53
CA ALA A 180 -1.45 1.30 5.96
C ALA A 180 -0.47 0.73 6.99
N TYR A 181 0.35 -0.24 6.57
CA TYR A 181 1.23 -1.03 7.43
C TYR A 181 2.67 -0.91 6.98
N HIS A 182 3.56 -0.80 7.95
CA HIS A 182 5.00 -0.81 7.74
C HIS A 182 5.72 -1.24 9.02
N GLU A 183 6.76 -2.09 8.92
CA GLU A 183 7.46 -2.67 10.08
C GLU A 183 8.09 -1.68 11.06
N ASN A 184 8.36 -0.45 10.64
CA ASN A 184 8.98 0.59 11.48
C ASN A 184 8.05 1.78 11.76
N VAL A 185 6.77 1.67 11.44
CA VAL A 185 5.78 2.73 11.64
C VAL A 185 4.50 2.11 12.19
N PRO A 186 3.88 2.69 13.22
CA PRO A 186 2.59 2.22 13.72
C PRO A 186 1.57 2.08 12.61
N THR A 187 0.70 1.07 12.70
CA THR A 187 -0.43 0.95 11.76
C THR A 187 -1.17 2.27 11.68
N HIS A 188 -1.33 2.78 10.47
CA HIS A 188 -1.92 4.10 10.23
C HIS A 188 -3.26 3.95 9.54
N ARG A 189 -4.26 4.72 9.96
CA ARG A 189 -5.54 4.78 9.26
C ARG A 189 -5.68 6.09 8.50
N ILE A 190 -6.26 5.99 7.32
CA ILE A 190 -6.60 7.11 6.45
C ILE A 190 -8.06 6.98 6.11
N PHE A 191 -8.83 8.02 6.34
CA PHE A 191 -10.26 8.00 6.07
C PHE A 191 -10.79 9.38 5.70
N ARG A 192 -11.96 9.38 5.06
CA ARG A 192 -12.67 10.58 4.67
C ARG A 192 -13.71 10.93 5.72
N ASP A 193 -13.70 12.15 6.23
CA ASP A 193 -14.63 12.64 7.22
C ASP A 193 -15.71 13.54 6.57
N GLY A 194 -16.74 12.89 6.06
CA GLY A 194 -17.97 13.50 5.57
C GLY A 194 -17.88 14.22 4.20
N SER A 195 -16.81 14.96 3.89
CA SER A 195 -16.66 15.71 2.64
C SER A 195 -15.49 15.23 1.79
N ASP A 196 -15.46 15.63 0.51
CA ASP A 196 -14.39 15.26 -0.41
C ASP A 196 -13.02 15.86 -0.07
N THR A 197 -13.01 16.95 0.69
CA THR A 197 -11.82 17.68 1.09
C THR A 197 -11.43 17.44 2.55
N ALA A 198 -12.30 16.77 3.35
CA ALA A 198 -12.00 16.46 4.75
C ALA A 198 -11.41 15.04 4.85
N TRP A 199 -10.10 14.95 4.97
CA TRP A 199 -9.37 13.71 5.11
C TRP A 199 -8.56 13.71 6.39
N ILE A 200 -8.52 12.57 7.05
CA ILE A 200 -7.80 12.38 8.31
C ILE A 200 -6.79 11.23 8.11
N SER A 201 -5.59 11.45 8.63
CA SER A 201 -4.52 10.45 8.67
C SER A 201 -3.96 10.41 10.08
N GLU A 202 -4.08 9.28 10.76
CA GLU A 202 -3.69 9.12 12.16
C GLU A 202 -3.24 7.69 12.46
N PRO A 203 -2.46 7.45 13.53
CA PRO A 203 -2.18 6.11 14.01
C PRO A 203 -3.48 5.40 14.41
N GLN A 204 -3.62 4.13 14.02
CA GLN A 204 -4.73 3.30 14.47
C GLN A 204 -4.44 2.79 15.87
N VAL A 205 -5.33 3.10 16.81
CA VAL A 205 -5.30 2.51 18.15
C VAL A 205 -5.70 1.02 18.04
N LEU A 206 -4.87 0.17 18.60
CA LEU A 206 -5.12 -1.27 18.72
C LEU A 206 -5.31 -1.59 20.20
N GLU A 207 -6.37 -2.29 20.55
CA GLU A 207 -6.75 -2.61 21.92
C GLU A 207 -6.40 -4.07 22.25
N ASP A 208 -6.03 -4.32 23.48
CA ASP A 208 -5.79 -5.65 24.05
C ASP A 208 -4.85 -6.53 23.21
N LEU A 209 -3.72 -5.94 22.82
CA LEU A 209 -2.68 -6.66 22.09
C LEU A 209 -2.08 -7.77 22.96
N PRO A 210 -1.75 -8.94 22.38
CA PRO A 210 -1.08 -10.01 23.11
C PRO A 210 0.21 -9.54 23.79
N LEU A 211 0.39 -9.93 25.05
CA LEU A 211 1.63 -9.69 25.78
C LEU A 211 2.62 -10.84 25.52
N VAL A 212 3.85 -10.50 25.26
CA VAL A 212 4.93 -11.45 24.95
C VAL A 212 6.09 -11.24 25.91
N GLN A 213 6.69 -12.33 26.37
CA GLN A 213 7.93 -12.31 27.12
C GLN A 213 9.11 -12.48 26.17
N PHE A 214 9.96 -11.47 26.06
CA PHE A 214 11.17 -11.55 25.27
C PHE A 214 12.32 -12.10 26.12
N GLU A 215 13.15 -12.93 25.50
CA GLU A 215 14.27 -13.59 26.18
C GLU A 215 15.26 -12.55 26.76
N GLY A 216 15.60 -12.73 28.04
CA GLY A 216 16.52 -11.83 28.76
C GLY A 216 15.86 -10.62 29.41
N GLU A 217 14.57 -10.41 29.22
CA GLU A 217 13.80 -9.33 29.83
C GLU A 217 13.09 -9.78 31.11
N THR A 218 12.85 -8.84 32.02
CA THR A 218 12.10 -9.11 33.27
C THR A 218 10.91 -8.18 33.35
N TYR A 219 9.71 -8.76 33.44
CA TYR A 219 8.46 -8.04 33.47
C TYR A 219 7.85 -8.02 34.87
N THR A 220 7.32 -6.88 35.27
CA THR A 220 6.69 -6.66 36.59
C THR A 220 5.18 -6.37 36.52
N ASN A 221 4.62 -6.33 35.32
CA ASN A 221 3.21 -5.99 35.06
C ASN A 221 2.28 -7.20 35.05
N GLY A 222 2.77 -8.40 35.29
CA GLY A 222 1.96 -9.58 35.45
C GLY A 222 1.17 -9.58 36.76
N LYS A 223 0.16 -10.45 36.84
CA LYS A 223 -0.68 -10.61 38.01
C LYS A 223 -0.40 -11.94 38.68
N ASN A 224 -0.16 -11.89 39.98
CA ASN A 224 -0.05 -13.10 40.76
C ASN A 224 -1.45 -13.74 40.95
N GLU A 225 -1.50 -15.04 40.83
CA GLU A 225 -2.74 -15.75 41.14
C GLU A 225 -3.02 -15.75 42.64
N ILE A 226 -4.32 -15.66 42.97
CA ILE A 226 -4.82 -15.75 44.32
C ILE A 226 -5.93 -16.79 44.38
N GLN A 227 -5.70 -17.86 45.13
CA GLN A 227 -6.73 -18.84 45.42
C GLN A 227 -7.14 -18.77 46.90
N ARG A 228 -8.39 -19.11 47.17
CA ARG A 228 -8.97 -19.07 48.52
C ARG A 228 -9.42 -20.45 48.91
N ILE A 229 -8.99 -20.89 50.11
CA ILE A 229 -9.46 -22.12 50.74
C ILE A 229 -10.40 -21.74 51.86
N ASN A 230 -11.62 -22.23 51.81
CA ASN A 230 -12.59 -22.10 52.92
C ASN A 230 -12.81 -23.46 53.56
N PHE A 231 -12.56 -23.52 54.85
CA PHE A 231 -12.71 -24.73 55.64
C PHE A 231 -14.02 -24.68 56.44
N ASP A 232 -14.73 -25.78 56.47
CA ASP A 232 -15.88 -25.94 57.37
C ASP A 232 -15.89 -27.33 58.03
N GLY A 233 -16.24 -27.37 59.31
CA GLY A 233 -16.41 -28.62 60.08
C GLY A 233 -15.13 -29.40 60.36
N LEU A 234 -13.92 -28.83 60.24
CA LEU A 234 -12.67 -29.51 60.62
C LEU A 234 -12.56 -29.60 62.13
N ASP A 235 -12.33 -30.81 62.67
CA ASP A 235 -12.02 -31.09 64.07
C ASP A 235 -10.52 -30.97 64.36
N THR A 236 -10.12 -30.88 65.63
CA THR A 236 -8.72 -30.67 66.06
C THR A 236 -7.78 -31.81 65.65
N ASP A 237 -8.31 -32.97 65.39
CA ASP A 237 -7.54 -34.17 65.03
C ASP A 237 -7.50 -34.42 63.54
N ASP A 238 -8.21 -33.58 62.76
CA ASP A 238 -8.23 -33.69 61.30
C ASP A 238 -6.88 -33.27 60.67
N THR A 239 -6.54 -33.98 59.61
CA THR A 239 -5.43 -33.64 58.75
C THR A 239 -5.89 -33.51 57.29
N PHE A 240 -5.21 -32.72 56.53
CA PHE A 240 -5.52 -32.54 55.12
C PHE A 240 -4.23 -32.43 54.26
N ASN A 241 -4.39 -32.69 53.00
CA ASN A 241 -3.35 -32.49 52.02
C ASN A 241 -3.89 -31.57 50.91
N ILE A 242 -2.99 -30.82 50.28
CA ILE A 242 -3.31 -29.99 49.14
C ILE A 242 -2.63 -30.62 47.91
N LEU A 243 -3.40 -30.79 46.82
CA LEU A 243 -2.92 -31.20 45.54
C LEU A 243 -2.87 -29.97 44.63
N LEU A 244 -1.74 -29.75 43.98
CA LEU A 244 -1.53 -28.69 43.01
C LEU A 244 -0.72 -29.25 41.85
N GLU A 245 -1.26 -29.15 40.65
CA GLU A 245 -0.58 -29.56 39.39
C GLU A 245 -0.01 -31.00 39.43
N GLY A 246 -0.73 -31.90 40.12
CA GLY A 246 -0.35 -33.32 40.29
C GLY A 246 0.56 -33.61 41.46
N GLU A 247 1.13 -32.64 42.13
CA GLU A 247 1.90 -32.79 43.32
C GLU A 247 1.06 -32.70 44.58
N ARG A 248 1.45 -33.38 45.64
CA ARG A 248 0.71 -33.47 46.90
C ARG A 248 1.57 -33.04 48.07
N THR A 249 1.06 -32.12 48.89
CA THR A 249 1.73 -31.72 50.13
C THR A 249 1.86 -32.88 51.12
N SER A 250 2.80 -32.76 52.03
CA SER A 250 2.78 -33.54 53.28
C SER A 250 1.45 -33.29 54.02
N SER A 251 1.08 -34.20 54.93
CA SER A 251 -0.11 -34.06 55.75
C SER A 251 -0.02 -32.82 56.64
N ILE A 252 -1.00 -31.96 56.58
CA ILE A 252 -1.14 -30.72 57.36
C ILE A 252 -2.12 -30.96 58.46
N ALA A 253 -1.68 -30.88 59.73
CA ALA A 253 -2.55 -31.00 60.86
C ALA A 253 -3.30 -29.69 61.13
N LYS A 254 -4.61 -29.75 61.40
CA LYS A 254 -5.37 -28.58 61.82
C LYS A 254 -4.89 -28.14 63.19
N PRO A 255 -4.45 -26.89 63.39
CA PRO A 255 -4.14 -26.39 64.77
C PRO A 255 -5.39 -26.25 65.60
N ALA A 256 -5.22 -26.19 66.97
CA ALA A 256 -6.33 -26.07 67.93
C ALA A 256 -7.32 -24.91 67.65
N SER A 257 -6.86 -23.88 66.94
CA SER A 257 -7.68 -22.86 66.32
C SER A 257 -7.20 -22.63 64.87
N TYR A 258 -8.06 -22.12 64.03
CA TYR A 258 -7.63 -21.77 62.60
C TYR A 258 -6.53 -20.71 62.54
N VAL A 259 -6.28 -20.02 63.67
CA VAL A 259 -5.13 -19.07 63.73
C VAL A 259 -3.83 -19.86 63.58
N GLY A 260 -3.07 -19.53 62.54
CA GLY A 260 -1.80 -20.21 62.22
C GLY A 260 -1.91 -21.31 61.15
N ILE A 261 -3.11 -21.72 60.71
CA ILE A 261 -3.28 -22.72 59.65
C ILE A 261 -2.62 -22.24 58.31
N HIS A 262 -2.67 -20.93 58.05
CA HIS A 262 -2.05 -20.33 56.88
C HIS A 262 -0.53 -20.55 56.84
N THR A 263 0.14 -20.50 57.98
CA THR A 263 1.60 -20.74 58.08
C THR A 263 1.92 -22.21 57.77
N SER A 264 1.10 -23.15 58.24
CA SER A 264 1.29 -24.58 57.98
C SER A 264 1.03 -24.87 56.47
N ILE A 265 0.00 -24.27 55.87
CA ILE A 265 -0.30 -24.38 54.45
C ILE A 265 0.86 -23.82 53.64
N LYS A 266 1.32 -22.61 53.97
CA LYS A 266 2.49 -22.01 53.30
C LYS A 266 3.68 -22.95 53.30
N THR A 267 4.06 -23.43 54.47
CA THR A 267 5.25 -24.31 54.62
C THR A 267 5.09 -25.60 53.82
N ALA A 268 3.88 -26.16 53.77
CA ALA A 268 3.60 -27.40 53.04
C ALA A 268 3.59 -27.18 51.52
N LEU A 269 3.06 -26.07 51.04
CA LEU A 269 3.08 -25.70 49.60
C LEU A 269 4.50 -25.37 49.12
N GLU A 270 5.25 -24.59 49.92
CA GLU A 270 6.63 -24.25 49.57
C GLU A 270 7.59 -25.45 49.61
N ALA A 271 7.16 -26.59 50.10
CA ALA A 271 7.89 -27.84 50.10
C ALA A 271 7.60 -28.72 48.87
N LEU A 272 6.72 -28.31 47.98
CA LEU A 272 6.47 -28.98 46.70
C LEU A 272 7.59 -28.67 45.73
N ASP A 273 7.94 -29.66 44.86
CA ASP A 273 9.04 -29.53 43.92
C ASP A 273 8.71 -28.49 42.82
N ASN A 274 7.44 -28.30 42.47
CA ASN A 274 6.98 -27.33 41.48
C ASN A 274 6.83 -25.90 42.03
N LEU A 275 7.00 -25.69 43.31
CA LEU A 275 7.00 -24.40 43.98
C LEU A 275 8.41 -24.10 44.52
N GLY A 276 8.57 -23.70 45.68
CA GLY A 276 9.87 -23.42 46.34
C GLY A 276 9.70 -22.44 47.49
N ALA A 277 10.77 -22.30 48.28
CA ALA A 277 10.72 -21.40 49.41
C ALA A 277 10.53 -19.93 49.03
N GLY A 278 9.57 -19.25 49.64
CA GLY A 278 9.31 -17.84 49.38
C GLY A 278 8.33 -17.57 48.21
N THR A 279 7.77 -18.61 47.60
CA THR A 279 6.85 -18.48 46.47
C THR A 279 5.38 -18.31 46.89
N ILE A 280 5.06 -18.45 48.19
CA ILE A 280 3.69 -18.39 48.70
C ILE A 280 3.51 -17.30 49.77
N ILE A 281 2.51 -16.47 49.61
CA ILE A 281 1.98 -15.62 50.66
C ILE A 281 0.60 -16.20 51.08
N ALA A 282 0.53 -16.74 52.28
CA ALA A 282 -0.71 -17.25 52.81
C ALA A 282 -1.23 -16.33 53.91
N THR A 283 -2.49 -15.90 53.84
CA THR A 283 -3.10 -14.94 54.74
C THR A 283 -4.47 -15.41 55.19
N MET A 284 -4.79 -15.25 56.50
CA MET A 284 -6.14 -15.45 56.99
C MET A 284 -7.03 -14.28 56.58
N THR A 285 -8.03 -14.52 55.78
CA THR A 285 -8.99 -13.50 55.31
C THR A 285 -10.35 -13.60 56.02
N GLY A 286 -10.57 -14.70 56.71
CA GLY A 286 -11.74 -14.95 57.54
C GLY A 286 -11.44 -15.90 58.71
N SER A 287 -12.43 -16.22 59.56
CA SER A 287 -12.22 -17.10 60.69
C SER A 287 -11.88 -18.55 60.31
N LYS A 288 -12.25 -18.99 59.11
CA LYS A 288 -12.02 -20.30 58.51
C LYS A 288 -11.51 -20.23 57.09
N GLU A 289 -11.01 -19.07 56.67
CA GLU A 289 -10.70 -18.75 55.29
C GLU A 289 -9.25 -18.35 55.14
N VAL A 290 -8.54 -18.99 54.23
CA VAL A 290 -7.12 -18.71 53.91
C VAL A 290 -7.02 -18.32 52.44
N THR A 291 -6.42 -17.19 52.18
CA THR A 291 -6.04 -16.76 50.83
C THR A 291 -4.58 -17.07 50.57
N ILE A 292 -4.31 -17.71 49.46
CA ILE A 292 -3.00 -18.11 48.98
C ILE A 292 -2.67 -17.25 47.73
N GLU A 293 -1.64 -16.45 47.79
CA GLU A 293 -1.09 -15.71 46.65
C GLU A 293 0.22 -16.38 46.24
N PHE A 294 0.32 -16.70 44.95
CA PHE A 294 1.55 -17.24 44.34
C PHE A 294 2.46 -16.07 43.95
N THR A 295 3.70 -16.08 44.44
CA THR A 295 4.66 -14.97 44.31
C THR A 295 6.07 -15.46 43.92
N GLY A 296 7.00 -14.55 43.68
CA GLY A 296 8.35 -14.93 43.30
C GLY A 296 8.38 -15.74 41.99
N ASP A 297 9.10 -16.86 41.97
CA ASP A 297 9.22 -17.74 40.80
C ASP A 297 7.91 -18.47 40.45
N ALA A 298 6.94 -18.53 41.38
CA ALA A 298 5.60 -19.04 41.16
C ALA A 298 4.59 -17.92 40.82
N GLY A 299 5.02 -16.66 40.84
CA GLY A 299 4.17 -15.50 40.52
C GLY A 299 3.92 -15.35 39.04
N GLN A 300 2.94 -14.51 38.71
CA GLN A 300 2.61 -14.15 37.34
C GLN A 300 2.36 -15.37 36.42
N LYS A 301 1.77 -16.42 36.98
CA LYS A 301 1.42 -17.67 36.28
C LYS A 301 0.02 -18.07 36.71
N ASP A 302 -0.76 -18.54 35.75
CA ASP A 302 -2.06 -19.16 35.96
C ASP A 302 -1.87 -20.60 36.52
N TRP A 303 -2.28 -20.84 37.74
CA TRP A 303 -2.16 -22.12 38.41
C TRP A 303 -3.52 -22.83 38.41
N PRO A 304 -3.57 -24.14 38.15
CA PRO A 304 -4.81 -24.88 38.30
C PRO A 304 -5.33 -24.77 39.71
N GLU A 305 -6.67 -24.74 39.89
CA GLU A 305 -7.32 -24.66 41.18
C GLU A 305 -6.83 -25.80 42.07
N MET A 306 -6.36 -25.48 43.28
CA MET A 306 -5.90 -26.45 44.26
C MET A 306 -7.04 -27.38 44.67
N PHE A 307 -6.75 -28.64 44.93
CA PHE A 307 -7.70 -29.58 45.53
C PHE A 307 -7.26 -29.93 46.95
N VAL A 308 -8.18 -29.77 47.92
CA VAL A 308 -7.93 -30.11 49.33
C VAL A 308 -8.56 -31.45 49.63
N SER A 309 -7.74 -32.40 50.02
CA SER A 309 -8.17 -33.73 50.44
C SER A 309 -8.07 -33.85 51.97
N ILE A 310 -9.22 -33.99 52.63
CA ILE A 310 -9.31 -34.15 54.11
C ILE A 310 -9.18 -35.62 54.43
N VAL A 311 -8.39 -35.93 55.46
CA VAL A 311 -8.16 -37.27 55.97
C VAL A 311 -8.69 -37.28 57.39
N ASP A 312 -9.59 -38.22 57.68
CA ASP A 312 -10.15 -38.53 58.98
C ASP A 312 -11.13 -37.51 59.54
N SER A 313 -12.05 -37.03 58.72
CA SER A 313 -13.08 -36.10 59.15
C SER A 313 -14.45 -36.75 59.31
N ASN A 314 -15.16 -36.41 60.42
CA ASN A 314 -16.54 -36.77 60.61
C ASN A 314 -17.53 -35.95 59.75
N ASN A 315 -17.17 -34.82 59.18
CA ASN A 315 -17.95 -34.00 58.27
C ASN A 315 -17.15 -32.74 57.75
N GLY A 316 -15.82 -32.71 57.85
CA GLY A 316 -15.05 -31.58 57.42
C GLY A 316 -15.07 -31.43 55.91
N VAL A 317 -15.27 -30.24 55.45
CA VAL A 317 -15.26 -29.87 54.04
C VAL A 317 -14.27 -28.73 53.80
N ALA A 318 -13.53 -28.78 52.71
CA ALA A 318 -12.77 -27.64 52.23
C ALA A 318 -13.18 -27.34 50.77
N THR A 319 -13.45 -26.10 50.51
CA THR A 319 -13.73 -25.60 49.15
C THR A 319 -12.65 -24.65 48.73
N VAL A 320 -12.17 -24.79 47.51
CA VAL A 320 -11.21 -23.87 46.87
C VAL A 320 -11.95 -23.04 45.85
N SER A 321 -11.54 -21.82 45.67
CA SER A 321 -12.01 -20.95 44.61
C SER A 321 -10.89 -19.98 44.18
N THR A 322 -10.73 -19.75 42.90
CA THR A 322 -9.84 -18.72 42.42
C THR A 322 -10.44 -17.34 42.65
N VAL A 323 -9.70 -16.48 43.31
CA VAL A 323 -10.08 -15.09 43.62
C VAL A 323 -9.56 -14.14 42.54
N ARG A 324 -8.38 -14.40 42.04
CA ARG A 324 -7.72 -13.69 40.94
C ARG A 324 -6.89 -14.71 40.20
N GLU A 325 -7.10 -14.82 38.90
CA GLU A 325 -6.27 -15.63 38.01
C GLU A 325 -4.90 -15.00 37.84
N GLY A 326 -3.87 -15.84 37.68
CA GLY A 326 -2.52 -15.41 37.39
C GLY A 326 -2.39 -15.00 35.94
N GLU A 327 -1.61 -14.00 35.69
CA GLU A 327 -1.36 -13.51 34.33
C GLU A 327 0.13 -13.23 34.16
N ALA A 328 0.72 -13.80 33.13
CA ALA A 328 2.13 -13.58 32.83
C ALA A 328 2.37 -12.10 32.45
N GLY A 329 3.41 -11.51 33.05
CA GLY A 329 3.87 -10.18 32.59
C GLY A 329 4.50 -10.28 31.21
N GLY A 330 4.52 -9.16 30.52
CA GLY A 330 5.09 -9.07 29.17
C GLY A 330 5.00 -7.66 28.62
N GLU A 331 5.52 -7.44 27.44
CA GLU A 331 5.27 -6.26 26.65
C GLU A 331 4.38 -6.59 25.46
N GLU A 332 3.69 -5.61 24.90
CA GLU A 332 2.88 -5.79 23.71
C GLU A 332 3.74 -6.36 22.56
N ILE A 333 3.15 -7.26 21.77
CA ILE A 333 3.80 -7.94 20.63
C ILE A 333 4.43 -6.97 19.62
N ILE A 334 4.02 -5.70 19.63
CA ILE A 334 4.55 -4.62 18.82
C ILE A 334 4.87 -3.40 19.68
N SER A 335 5.98 -2.73 19.33
CA SER A 335 6.38 -1.47 19.94
C SER A 335 7.36 -0.73 19.02
N ALA A 336 7.76 0.47 19.40
CA ALA A 336 8.80 1.22 18.66
C ALA A 336 10.12 0.45 18.61
N GLU A 337 10.44 -0.33 19.64
CA GLU A 337 11.66 -1.14 19.73
C GLU A 337 11.51 -2.47 18.97
N ARG A 338 10.39 -3.16 19.17
CA ARG A 338 10.12 -4.48 18.56
C ARG A 338 9.63 -4.41 17.12
N GLY A 339 9.23 -3.22 16.67
CA GLY A 339 8.64 -2.97 15.35
C GLY A 339 7.14 -3.23 15.31
N TYR A 340 6.56 -3.03 14.14
CA TYR A 340 5.12 -3.11 13.90
C TYR A 340 4.79 -4.16 12.84
N PHE A 341 3.51 -4.43 12.63
CA PHE A 341 3.07 -5.37 11.60
C PHE A 341 3.34 -4.86 10.19
N ARG A 342 3.86 -5.73 9.33
CA ARG A 342 4.23 -5.41 7.93
C ARG A 342 3.04 -5.35 7.02
N THR A 343 2.01 -6.14 7.31
CA THR A 343 0.82 -6.25 6.48
C THR A 343 -0.39 -6.62 7.31
N GLY A 344 -1.57 -6.47 6.72
CA GLY A 344 -2.81 -6.88 7.33
C GLY A 344 -3.95 -6.92 6.32
N LEU A 345 -5.03 -7.59 6.68
CA LEU A 345 -6.21 -7.69 5.83
C LEU A 345 -7.49 -7.78 6.66
N PHE A 346 -8.58 -7.26 6.09
CA PHE A 346 -9.92 -7.46 6.61
C PHE A 346 -10.51 -8.74 6.02
N TRP A 347 -10.73 -9.72 6.84
CA TRP A 347 -11.26 -11.01 6.43
C TRP A 347 -12.06 -11.69 7.53
N SER A 348 -13.10 -12.46 7.17
CA SER A 348 -13.91 -13.22 8.12
C SER A 348 -14.49 -12.39 9.29
N GLY A 349 -14.85 -11.11 9.04
CA GLY A 349 -15.37 -10.23 10.10
C GLY A 349 -14.33 -9.73 11.11
N ARG A 350 -13.04 -9.88 10.81
CA ARG A 350 -11.90 -9.55 11.67
C ARG A 350 -10.87 -8.72 10.93
N THR A 351 -9.99 -8.06 11.64
CA THR A 351 -8.73 -7.53 11.13
C THR A 351 -7.63 -8.51 11.49
N SER A 352 -6.90 -9.01 10.49
CA SER A 352 -5.69 -9.80 10.71
C SER A 352 -4.47 -8.92 10.49
N LEU A 353 -3.56 -8.89 11.45
CA LEU A 353 -2.27 -8.20 11.41
C LEU A 353 -1.18 -9.26 11.33
N ILE A 354 -0.26 -9.14 10.39
CA ILE A 354 0.60 -10.26 10.00
C ILE A 354 2.04 -9.81 9.84
N GLY A 355 2.97 -10.59 10.38
CA GLY A 355 4.40 -10.45 10.21
C GLY A 355 4.92 -9.14 10.81
N SER A 356 5.31 -9.16 12.09
CA SER A 356 6.03 -8.03 12.69
C SER A 356 7.54 -8.19 12.47
N LYS A 357 8.30 -7.17 12.86
CA LYS A 357 9.76 -7.24 12.82
C LYS A 357 10.30 -8.29 13.81
N ALA A 358 9.69 -8.37 15.00
CA ALA A 358 10.09 -9.36 16.02
C ALA A 358 9.53 -10.77 15.71
N PHE A 359 8.34 -10.85 15.12
CA PHE A 359 7.64 -12.10 14.81
C PHE A 359 7.23 -12.16 13.33
N PRO A 360 8.17 -12.44 12.43
CA PRO A 360 7.94 -12.32 10.98
C PRO A 360 6.93 -13.31 10.40
N LEU A 361 6.67 -14.43 11.08
CA LEU A 361 5.74 -15.49 10.67
C LEU A 361 4.50 -15.59 11.56
N THR A 362 4.32 -14.68 12.52
CA THR A 362 3.16 -14.66 13.39
C THR A 362 2.07 -13.74 12.85
N ALA A 363 0.85 -14.16 13.01
CA ALA A 363 -0.34 -13.38 12.70
C ALA A 363 -1.28 -13.34 13.91
N ILE A 364 -1.87 -12.17 14.14
CA ILE A 364 -2.95 -12.01 15.12
C ILE A 364 -4.22 -11.56 14.40
N ALA A 365 -5.37 -11.99 14.88
CA ALA A 365 -6.64 -11.55 14.36
C ALA A 365 -7.53 -11.01 15.49
N SER A 366 -8.23 -9.92 15.21
CA SER A 366 -9.12 -9.26 16.15
C SER A 366 -10.33 -10.12 16.52
N GLN A 367 -11.07 -9.73 17.54
CA GLN A 367 -12.37 -10.29 17.84
C GLN A 367 -13.34 -10.16 16.66
N PHE A 368 -14.26 -11.12 16.56
CA PHE A 368 -15.28 -11.11 15.48
C PHE A 368 -16.21 -9.89 15.63
N GLY A 369 -16.25 -9.04 14.62
CA GLY A 369 -17.08 -7.84 14.61
C GLY A 369 -16.46 -6.63 15.30
N ASP A 370 -15.44 -6.82 16.11
CA ASP A 370 -14.64 -5.75 16.71
C ASP A 370 -13.23 -5.75 16.10
N TYR A 371 -13.01 -4.85 15.14
CA TYR A 371 -11.89 -4.90 14.21
C TYR A 371 -10.55 -4.47 14.79
N PHE A 372 -10.52 -3.87 15.96
CA PHE A 372 -9.31 -3.30 16.54
C PHE A 372 -9.02 -3.79 17.96
N ASN A 373 -9.86 -4.67 18.50
CA ASN A 373 -9.66 -5.34 19.77
C ASN A 373 -9.11 -6.76 19.54
N PHE A 374 -7.94 -7.08 20.12
CA PHE A 374 -7.21 -8.33 19.92
C PHE A 374 -7.23 -9.25 21.13
N GLU A 375 -8.13 -9.00 22.10
CA GLU A 375 -8.26 -9.85 23.27
C GLU A 375 -8.57 -11.30 22.87
N GLN A 376 -7.71 -12.23 23.31
CA GLN A 376 -7.84 -13.66 23.03
C GLN A 376 -8.87 -14.35 23.93
N GLY A 377 -9.27 -13.71 25.04
CA GLY A 377 -10.32 -14.12 25.94
C GLY A 377 -10.14 -15.54 26.50
N SER A 378 -11.22 -16.29 26.50
CA SER A 378 -11.30 -17.67 27.05
C SER A 378 -11.23 -18.74 25.94
N GLY A 379 -10.81 -18.39 24.72
CA GLY A 379 -10.71 -19.32 23.61
C GLY A 379 -12.04 -19.65 22.94
N ARG A 380 -12.96 -18.68 22.84
CA ARG A 380 -14.22 -18.82 22.11
C ARG A 380 -14.00 -18.56 20.61
N ALA A 381 -14.83 -19.15 19.78
CA ALA A 381 -14.80 -18.93 18.33
C ALA A 381 -14.81 -17.45 17.90
N THR A 382 -15.38 -16.56 18.75
CA THR A 382 -15.46 -15.10 18.50
C THR A 382 -14.27 -14.30 19.00
N ASP A 383 -13.47 -14.87 19.91
CA ASP A 383 -12.36 -14.17 20.56
C ASP A 383 -11.21 -13.90 19.56
N GLY A 384 -10.31 -12.99 19.91
CA GLY A 384 -9.08 -12.80 19.19
C GLY A 384 -8.25 -14.08 19.13
N LEU A 385 -7.38 -14.21 18.14
CA LEU A 385 -6.53 -15.40 18.02
C LEU A 385 -5.15 -15.02 17.47
N GLU A 386 -4.17 -15.83 17.87
CA GLU A 386 -2.83 -15.83 17.31
C GLU A 386 -2.60 -17.14 16.56
N TYR A 387 -1.91 -17.07 15.42
CA TYR A 387 -1.52 -18.25 14.66
C TYR A 387 -0.16 -18.08 14.00
N LEU A 388 0.56 -19.18 13.94
CA LEU A 388 1.87 -19.25 13.34
C LEU A 388 1.78 -19.76 11.88
N ILE A 389 2.53 -19.14 10.99
CA ILE A 389 2.71 -19.59 9.62
C ILE A 389 3.93 -20.49 9.62
N ASP A 390 3.72 -21.79 9.36
CA ASP A 390 4.79 -22.78 9.31
C ASP A 390 5.61 -22.58 8.01
N GLY A 391 6.65 -21.78 8.11
CA GLY A 391 7.55 -21.40 7.03
C GLY A 391 9.01 -21.73 7.36
N ALA A 392 9.93 -21.38 6.47
CA ALA A 392 11.36 -21.52 6.73
C ALA A 392 11.84 -20.52 7.80
N ASP A 393 12.82 -20.88 8.60
CA ASP A 393 13.31 -20.08 9.74
C ASP A 393 13.74 -18.65 9.37
N ASP A 394 14.27 -18.47 8.14
CA ASP A 394 14.70 -17.15 7.63
C ASP A 394 13.61 -16.39 6.87
N ASP A 395 12.38 -16.89 6.85
CA ASP A 395 11.30 -16.32 6.08
C ASP A 395 10.52 -15.25 6.87
N GLY A 396 9.66 -14.52 6.19
CA GLY A 396 8.80 -13.55 6.83
C GLY A 396 7.75 -13.02 5.85
N VAL A 397 6.53 -12.87 6.37
CA VAL A 397 5.44 -12.33 5.57
C VAL A 397 5.72 -10.87 5.23
N ARG A 398 5.59 -10.53 3.94
CA ARG A 398 5.83 -9.20 3.39
C ARG A 398 4.55 -8.54 2.91
N ALA A 399 3.63 -9.33 2.36
CA ALA A 399 2.34 -8.86 1.88
C ALA A 399 1.25 -9.90 2.12
N ALA A 400 0.02 -9.45 2.24
CA ALA A 400 -1.16 -10.30 2.32
C ALA A 400 -2.23 -9.80 1.34
N ARG A 401 -2.91 -10.74 0.67
CA ARG A 401 -3.97 -10.44 -0.30
C ARG A 401 -5.19 -11.31 -0.04
N ARG A 402 -6.35 -10.74 -0.29
CA ARG A 402 -7.60 -11.48 -0.24
C ARG A 402 -7.91 -12.03 -1.63
N ALA A 403 -7.71 -13.32 -1.80
CA ALA A 403 -8.14 -14.09 -2.96
C ALA A 403 -9.33 -15.00 -2.59
N ARG A 404 -9.48 -16.19 -3.21
CA ARG A 404 -10.45 -17.22 -2.74
C ARG A 404 -10.20 -17.57 -1.28
N TYR A 405 -8.94 -17.72 -0.92
CA TYR A 405 -8.42 -17.79 0.44
C TYR A 405 -7.36 -16.71 0.64
N PRO A 406 -7.09 -16.24 1.86
CA PRO A 406 -6.01 -15.31 2.12
C PRO A 406 -4.67 -15.86 1.61
N LEU A 407 -3.97 -15.09 0.80
CA LEU A 407 -2.60 -15.35 0.34
C LEU A 407 -1.62 -14.54 1.18
N LEU A 408 -0.55 -15.19 1.60
CA LEU A 408 0.52 -14.63 2.41
C LEU A 408 1.83 -14.75 1.62
N PHE A 409 2.35 -13.63 1.18
CA PHE A 409 3.57 -13.54 0.38
C PHE A 409 4.75 -13.37 1.30
N THR A 410 5.71 -14.30 1.19
CA THR A 410 6.95 -14.27 1.97
C THR A 410 8.16 -14.06 1.07
N THR A 411 9.34 -13.95 1.65
CA THR A 411 10.58 -13.77 0.88
C THR A 411 10.98 -15.03 0.10
N SER A 412 10.56 -16.21 0.54
CA SER A 412 10.95 -17.49 -0.07
C SER A 412 9.81 -18.22 -0.77
N SER A 413 8.55 -17.97 -0.39
CA SER A 413 7.37 -18.75 -0.80
C SER A 413 6.10 -17.90 -0.77
N VAL A 414 5.00 -18.47 -1.23
CA VAL A 414 3.65 -17.92 -1.00
C VAL A 414 2.81 -18.99 -0.32
N TYR A 415 2.13 -18.64 0.77
CA TYR A 415 1.23 -19.51 1.51
C TYR A 415 -0.21 -19.05 1.38
N PHE A 416 -1.15 -19.93 1.69
CA PHE A 416 -2.56 -19.59 1.80
C PHE A 416 -3.20 -20.25 3.03
N LEU A 417 -4.26 -19.64 3.55
CA LEU A 417 -5.03 -20.17 4.67
C LEU A 417 -6.28 -20.90 4.16
N PRO A 418 -6.31 -22.24 4.15
CA PRO A 418 -7.38 -23.04 3.52
C PRO A 418 -8.65 -23.12 4.38
N VAL A 419 -9.08 -22.00 4.96
CA VAL A 419 -10.26 -21.91 5.81
C VAL A 419 -11.20 -20.83 5.32
N ASP A 420 -12.50 -21.07 5.40
CA ASP A 420 -13.51 -20.09 4.96
C ASP A 420 -13.73 -18.99 6.03
N ALA A 421 -13.46 -19.28 7.28
CA ALA A 421 -13.53 -18.33 8.39
C ALA A 421 -12.47 -18.64 9.45
N LEU A 422 -12.01 -17.60 10.15
CA LEU A 422 -11.16 -17.72 11.33
C LEU A 422 -11.99 -18.08 12.55
N ASP A 423 -11.51 -19.04 13.31
CA ASP A 423 -12.12 -19.56 14.52
C ASP A 423 -11.11 -19.48 15.66
N GLY A 424 -11.44 -18.78 16.76
CA GLY A 424 -10.57 -18.62 17.92
C GLY A 424 -10.25 -19.94 18.63
N GLU A 425 -11.13 -20.97 18.48
CA GLU A 425 -10.89 -22.31 19.05
C GLU A 425 -9.93 -23.17 18.18
N LYS A 426 -9.79 -22.81 16.88
CA LYS A 426 -9.04 -23.60 15.91
C LYS A 426 -8.21 -22.71 15.00
N PRO A 427 -7.01 -22.29 15.44
CA PRO A 427 -6.11 -21.52 14.61
C PRO A 427 -5.85 -22.21 13.27
N PRO A 428 -5.84 -21.49 12.15
CA PRO A 428 -5.62 -22.07 10.83
C PRO A 428 -4.18 -22.48 10.61
N GLY A 429 -3.98 -23.62 9.93
CA GLY A 429 -2.68 -23.96 9.34
C GLY A 429 -2.51 -23.34 7.97
N ALA A 430 -1.31 -22.83 7.64
CA ALA A 430 -1.00 -22.33 6.32
C ALA A 430 -0.51 -23.47 5.40
N LEU A 431 -0.91 -23.42 4.11
CA LEU A 431 -0.44 -24.34 3.07
C LEU A 431 0.33 -23.56 2.00
N MET A 432 1.34 -24.18 1.42
CA MET A 432 2.12 -23.57 0.34
C MET A 432 1.30 -23.46 -0.94
N ALA A 433 1.22 -22.25 -1.50
CA ALA A 433 0.63 -21.97 -2.81
C ALA A 433 1.68 -21.94 -3.91
N SER A 434 2.89 -21.43 -3.62
CA SER A 434 4.02 -21.32 -4.54
C SER A 434 5.34 -21.45 -3.79
N PRO A 435 6.32 -22.18 -4.37
CA PRO A 435 7.69 -22.26 -3.81
C PRO A 435 8.58 -21.09 -4.24
N TYR A 436 8.03 -20.04 -4.80
CA TYR A 436 8.76 -18.87 -5.29
C TYR A 436 8.44 -17.64 -4.44
N GLY A 437 9.47 -17.01 -3.92
CA GLY A 437 9.37 -15.83 -3.08
C GLY A 437 8.87 -14.59 -3.82
N PHE A 438 8.53 -13.57 -3.06
CA PHE A 438 7.92 -12.34 -3.50
C PHE A 438 8.89 -11.16 -3.46
N GLU A 439 8.86 -10.30 -4.50
CA GLU A 439 9.60 -9.03 -4.55
C GLU A 439 8.79 -7.94 -3.84
N GLU A 440 9.20 -7.58 -2.63
CA GLU A 440 8.40 -6.74 -1.72
C GLU A 440 8.16 -5.30 -2.18
N THR A 441 8.99 -4.79 -3.09
CA THR A 441 8.87 -3.42 -3.60
C THR A 441 7.77 -3.25 -4.64
N VAL A 442 7.28 -4.34 -5.23
CA VAL A 442 6.24 -4.33 -6.26
C VAL A 442 4.96 -4.97 -5.71
N PRO A 443 3.89 -4.20 -5.47
CA PRO A 443 2.70 -4.73 -4.82
C PRO A 443 2.00 -5.81 -5.65
N PRO A 444 1.59 -6.94 -5.05
CA PRO A 444 0.82 -7.95 -5.76
C PRO A 444 -0.56 -7.41 -6.16
N GLN A 445 -1.08 -7.84 -7.31
CA GLN A 445 -2.29 -7.32 -7.92
C GLN A 445 -3.26 -8.43 -8.31
N SER A 446 -4.56 -8.18 -8.14
CA SER A 446 -5.61 -9.10 -8.60
C SER A 446 -6.03 -8.76 -10.02
N LEU A 447 -6.08 -9.74 -10.92
CA LEU A 447 -6.60 -9.60 -12.27
C LEU A 447 -7.35 -10.87 -12.69
N ASP A 448 -8.59 -10.70 -13.15
CA ASP A 448 -9.43 -11.80 -13.69
C ASP A 448 -9.51 -13.04 -12.78
N GLY A 449 -9.57 -12.83 -11.47
CA GLY A 449 -9.69 -13.90 -10.46
C GLY A 449 -8.37 -14.59 -10.10
N ALA A 450 -7.24 -14.15 -10.63
CA ALA A 450 -5.90 -14.57 -10.23
C ALA A 450 -5.17 -13.45 -9.49
N GLU A 451 -4.14 -13.82 -8.73
CA GLU A 451 -3.21 -12.88 -8.11
C GLU A 451 -1.90 -12.92 -8.89
N LEU A 452 -1.47 -11.74 -9.35
CA LEU A 452 -0.21 -11.52 -10.06
C LEU A 452 0.81 -10.93 -9.10
N TYR A 453 2.03 -11.45 -9.11
CA TYR A 453 3.12 -10.94 -8.30
C TYR A 453 4.46 -11.06 -9.01
N ILE A 454 5.42 -10.29 -8.58
CA ILE A 454 6.80 -10.38 -9.05
C ILE A 454 7.56 -11.38 -8.18
N GLN A 455 8.14 -12.39 -8.81
CA GLN A 455 9.03 -13.33 -8.15
C GLN A 455 10.27 -12.59 -7.62
N GLN A 456 10.75 -12.99 -6.45
CA GLN A 456 11.99 -12.48 -5.88
C GLN A 456 13.12 -12.51 -6.92
N GLY A 457 13.85 -11.40 -7.04
CA GLY A 457 14.84 -11.17 -8.10
C GLY A 457 14.31 -10.35 -9.29
N GLY A 458 13.02 -10.00 -9.31
CA GLY A 458 12.46 -8.91 -10.11
C GLY A 458 12.29 -9.14 -11.62
N ASN A 459 12.39 -10.39 -12.13
CA ASN A 459 12.39 -10.62 -13.58
C ASN A 459 11.29 -11.57 -14.09
N VAL A 460 10.46 -12.10 -13.21
CA VAL A 460 9.41 -13.05 -13.56
C VAL A 460 8.09 -12.61 -12.95
N VAL A 461 7.05 -12.57 -13.76
CA VAL A 461 5.68 -12.33 -13.32
C VAL A 461 4.99 -13.66 -13.13
N ARG A 462 4.60 -13.93 -11.90
CA ARG A 462 3.87 -15.13 -11.51
C ARG A 462 2.39 -14.87 -11.37
N GLU A 463 1.61 -15.88 -11.67
CA GLU A 463 0.16 -15.88 -11.56
C GLU A 463 -0.30 -17.03 -10.68
N LEU A 464 -1.02 -16.71 -9.61
CA LEU A 464 -1.67 -17.69 -8.74
C LEU A 464 -3.18 -17.72 -9.02
N LEU A 465 -3.64 -18.83 -9.60
CA LEU A 465 -5.03 -19.05 -9.92
C LEU A 465 -5.58 -20.22 -9.08
N TRP A 466 -6.69 -19.97 -8.39
CA TRP A 466 -7.35 -21.04 -7.61
C TRP A 466 -7.95 -22.13 -8.51
N MET A 467 -7.62 -23.37 -8.21
CA MET A 467 -8.10 -24.56 -8.91
C MET A 467 -8.98 -25.41 -7.98
N ASP A 468 -10.29 -25.38 -8.19
CA ASP A 468 -11.24 -26.13 -7.35
C ASP A 468 -10.99 -27.64 -7.36
N ARG A 469 -10.55 -28.18 -8.49
CA ARG A 469 -10.23 -29.60 -8.64
C ARG A 469 -9.09 -30.03 -7.72
N ASP A 470 -8.05 -29.21 -7.63
CA ASP A 470 -6.83 -29.55 -6.93
C ASP A 470 -6.83 -29.00 -5.49
N ARG A 471 -7.86 -28.21 -5.15
CA ARG A 471 -7.99 -27.48 -3.86
C ARG A 471 -6.73 -26.72 -3.49
N GLY A 472 -6.13 -26.08 -4.48
CA GLY A 472 -4.87 -25.35 -4.36
C GLY A 472 -4.75 -24.28 -5.42
N PHE A 473 -3.67 -23.53 -5.37
CA PHE A 473 -3.34 -22.53 -6.38
C PHE A 473 -2.43 -23.16 -7.46
N ALA A 474 -2.77 -22.94 -8.73
CA ALA A 474 -1.85 -23.16 -9.83
C ALA A 474 -0.93 -21.95 -9.94
N ASP A 475 0.37 -22.18 -10.03
CA ASP A 475 1.41 -21.17 -10.17
C ASP A 475 2.00 -21.22 -11.59
N ASN A 476 1.78 -20.14 -12.35
CA ASN A 476 2.19 -20.04 -13.74
C ASN A 476 3.12 -18.84 -13.94
N ASP A 477 4.13 -18.99 -14.79
CA ASP A 477 4.93 -17.88 -15.30
C ASP A 477 4.23 -17.29 -16.54
N VAL A 478 3.62 -16.11 -16.38
CA VAL A 478 2.92 -15.41 -17.46
C VAL A 478 3.85 -14.49 -18.27
N SER A 479 5.09 -14.35 -17.85
CA SER A 479 6.12 -13.52 -18.51
C SER A 479 7.10 -14.31 -19.39
N ILE A 480 7.03 -15.63 -19.42
CA ILE A 480 8.04 -16.50 -20.04
C ILE A 480 8.35 -16.15 -21.51
N ARG A 481 7.34 -15.71 -22.27
CA ARG A 481 7.51 -15.29 -23.66
C ARG A 481 7.88 -13.81 -23.83
N ALA A 482 7.77 -13.04 -22.77
CA ALA A 482 8.00 -11.60 -22.74
C ALA A 482 9.11 -11.20 -21.74
N SER A 483 9.95 -12.14 -21.32
CA SER A 483 11.01 -11.90 -20.33
C SER A 483 11.99 -10.78 -20.74
N HIS A 484 12.13 -10.52 -22.02
CA HIS A 484 12.93 -9.40 -22.56
C HIS A 484 12.31 -8.02 -22.26
N LEU A 485 11.01 -7.94 -21.99
CA LEU A 485 10.29 -6.73 -21.61
C LEU A 485 10.28 -6.48 -20.10
N ILE A 486 10.39 -7.55 -19.28
CA ILE A 486 10.29 -7.45 -17.83
C ILE A 486 11.69 -7.28 -17.23
N LYS A 487 12.07 -6.04 -16.95
CA LYS A 487 13.38 -5.70 -16.40
C LYS A 487 13.23 -4.80 -15.17
N SER A 488 13.61 -5.34 -14.02
CA SER A 488 13.62 -4.58 -12.75
C SER A 488 12.34 -3.77 -12.53
N PRO A 489 11.16 -4.40 -12.45
CA PRO A 489 9.92 -3.71 -12.17
C PRO A 489 9.99 -3.04 -10.79
N ILE A 490 9.45 -1.83 -10.70
CA ILE A 490 9.47 -1.01 -9.48
C ILE A 490 8.07 -0.70 -8.94
N ASP A 491 7.03 -0.80 -9.79
CA ASP A 491 5.63 -0.61 -9.38
C ASP A 491 4.69 -1.42 -10.26
N ALA A 492 3.48 -1.69 -9.77
CA ALA A 492 2.47 -2.44 -10.49
C ALA A 492 1.05 -1.97 -10.18
N ALA A 493 0.19 -1.96 -11.19
CA ALA A 493 -1.24 -1.78 -11.03
C ALA A 493 -2.03 -2.68 -11.97
N SER A 494 -3.22 -3.08 -11.54
CA SER A 494 -4.16 -3.82 -12.36
C SER A 494 -5.45 -3.03 -12.59
N ARG A 495 -5.98 -3.14 -13.81
CA ARG A 495 -7.30 -2.67 -14.20
C ARG A 495 -8.11 -3.86 -14.69
N PRO A 496 -9.14 -4.30 -13.98
CA PRO A 496 -9.98 -5.41 -14.43
C PRO A 496 -10.81 -5.02 -15.67
N ALA A 497 -11.21 -6.03 -16.45
CA ALA A 497 -12.21 -5.85 -17.50
C ALA A 497 -13.56 -5.37 -16.92
N GLY A 498 -14.32 -4.62 -17.67
CA GLY A 498 -15.61 -4.06 -17.27
C GLY A 498 -15.67 -2.54 -17.41
N ARG A 499 -16.83 -1.94 -17.16
CA ARG A 499 -17.04 -0.49 -17.20
C ARG A 499 -16.58 0.20 -18.49
N GLY A 500 -16.81 -0.45 -19.64
CA GLY A 500 -16.40 0.06 -20.96
C GLY A 500 -15.09 -0.52 -21.47
N TYR A 501 -14.33 -1.20 -20.63
CA TYR A 501 -13.10 -1.87 -21.04
C TYR A 501 -13.36 -3.37 -21.29
N THR A 502 -13.00 -3.87 -22.45
CA THR A 502 -13.23 -5.28 -22.85
C THR A 502 -12.19 -6.23 -22.25
N THR A 503 -11.01 -5.73 -21.92
CA THR A 503 -9.88 -6.52 -21.42
C THR A 503 -9.35 -6.00 -20.11
N GLY A 504 -8.81 -6.91 -19.29
CA GLY A 504 -8.02 -6.56 -18.11
C GLY A 504 -6.61 -6.13 -18.50
N LEU A 505 -6.03 -5.20 -17.74
CA LEU A 505 -4.63 -4.77 -17.88
C LEU A 505 -3.87 -5.00 -16.56
N TYR A 506 -2.63 -5.48 -16.69
CA TYR A 506 -1.65 -5.46 -15.61
C TYR A 506 -0.43 -4.67 -16.10
N SER A 507 -0.20 -3.52 -15.53
CA SER A 507 0.87 -2.60 -15.92
C SER A 507 1.99 -2.63 -14.90
N LEU A 508 3.21 -2.79 -15.37
CA LEU A 508 4.45 -2.75 -14.61
C LEU A 508 5.23 -1.50 -14.99
N VAL A 509 5.66 -0.73 -14.03
CA VAL A 509 6.66 0.33 -14.23
C VAL A 509 8.04 -0.29 -14.05
N LEU A 510 8.93 -0.01 -14.97
CA LEU A 510 10.30 -0.52 -14.98
C LEU A 510 11.30 0.54 -14.50
N ALA A 511 12.45 0.11 -14.02
CA ALA A 511 13.48 1.01 -13.48
C ALA A 511 14.06 1.99 -14.53
N ASP A 512 13.93 1.69 -15.82
CA ASP A 512 14.33 2.61 -16.92
C ASP A 512 13.32 3.73 -17.18
N GLY A 513 12.14 3.66 -16.58
CA GLY A 513 11.05 4.63 -16.74
C GLY A 513 10.06 4.29 -17.85
N GLU A 514 10.12 3.10 -18.40
CA GLU A 514 9.11 2.58 -19.32
C GLU A 514 8.14 1.66 -18.60
N MET A 515 7.08 1.24 -19.26
CA MET A 515 6.13 0.28 -18.72
C MET A 515 6.04 -0.97 -19.60
N ALA A 516 5.78 -2.11 -18.96
CA ALA A 516 5.34 -3.32 -19.63
C ALA A 516 3.91 -3.64 -19.19
N THR A 517 2.99 -3.75 -20.15
CA THR A 517 1.58 -3.97 -19.88
C THR A 517 1.11 -5.31 -20.44
N LEU A 518 0.57 -6.16 -19.57
CA LEU A 518 -0.14 -7.38 -19.94
C LEU A 518 -1.61 -7.06 -20.20
N THR A 519 -2.08 -7.37 -21.40
CA THR A 519 -3.50 -7.42 -21.73
C THR A 519 -4.00 -8.83 -21.52
N SER A 520 -5.02 -9.01 -20.69
CA SER A 520 -5.59 -10.30 -20.34
C SER A 520 -7.09 -10.38 -20.66
N HIS A 521 -7.49 -11.47 -21.30
CA HIS A 521 -8.88 -11.88 -21.44
C HIS A 521 -8.96 -13.42 -21.43
N ARG A 522 -9.05 -13.99 -20.24
CA ARG A 522 -8.96 -15.45 -20.05
C ARG A 522 -9.98 -16.24 -20.85
N ALA A 523 -11.21 -15.74 -20.96
CA ALA A 523 -12.28 -16.44 -21.70
C ALA A 523 -11.99 -16.57 -23.20
N GLN A 524 -11.03 -15.82 -23.72
CA GLN A 524 -10.60 -15.82 -25.11
C GLN A 524 -9.13 -16.26 -25.28
N ASP A 525 -8.52 -16.79 -24.22
CA ASP A 525 -7.10 -17.18 -24.17
C ASP A 525 -6.14 -16.06 -24.60
N VAL A 526 -6.51 -14.79 -24.34
CA VAL A 526 -5.65 -13.65 -24.63
C VAL A 526 -4.77 -13.36 -23.44
N ALA A 527 -3.46 -13.43 -23.66
CA ALA A 527 -2.43 -12.96 -22.74
C ALA A 527 -1.28 -12.36 -23.57
N ALA A 528 -1.26 -11.05 -23.71
CA ALA A 528 -0.31 -10.35 -24.57
C ALA A 528 0.39 -9.22 -23.81
N TRP A 529 1.72 -9.22 -23.89
CA TRP A 529 2.55 -8.16 -23.33
C TRP A 529 2.89 -7.11 -24.40
N ALA A 530 2.77 -5.86 -24.02
CA ALA A 530 3.18 -4.71 -24.82
C ALA A 530 4.08 -3.79 -23.97
N ARG A 531 4.89 -2.99 -24.66
CA ARG A 531 5.69 -1.94 -24.04
C ARG A 531 4.96 -0.62 -24.19
N ASP A 532 4.82 0.12 -23.10
CA ASP A 532 4.27 1.47 -23.10
C ASP A 532 5.40 2.45 -22.76
N ALA A 533 5.56 3.47 -23.56
CA ALA A 533 6.54 4.54 -23.34
C ALA A 533 5.87 5.90 -23.53
N THR A 534 6.35 6.91 -22.81
CA THR A 534 5.86 8.28 -22.96
C THR A 534 6.95 9.18 -23.53
N PRO A 535 6.64 10.03 -24.52
CA PRO A 535 7.64 10.89 -25.16
C PRO A 535 8.31 11.83 -24.16
N GLY A 536 9.65 11.87 -24.19
CA GLY A 536 10.44 12.79 -23.36
C GLY A 536 10.25 12.62 -21.85
N GLY A 537 9.65 11.52 -21.39
CA GLY A 537 9.32 11.28 -20.00
C GLY A 537 9.78 9.93 -19.47
N LYS A 538 9.79 9.82 -18.14
CA LYS A 538 9.97 8.57 -17.41
C LYS A 538 8.78 8.35 -16.49
N VAL A 539 8.16 7.19 -16.60
CA VAL A 539 7.09 6.77 -15.69
C VAL A 539 7.73 6.31 -14.37
N LEU A 540 7.20 6.76 -13.26
CA LEU A 540 7.72 6.48 -11.92
C LEU A 540 6.79 5.61 -11.09
N ALA A 541 5.49 5.71 -11.32
CA ALA A 541 4.46 4.94 -10.64
C ALA A 541 3.25 4.77 -11.53
N VAL A 542 2.47 3.72 -11.26
CA VAL A 542 1.21 3.44 -11.93
C VAL A 542 0.14 3.08 -10.92
N GLY A 543 -1.08 3.54 -11.14
CA GLY A 543 -2.25 3.22 -10.34
C GLY A 543 -3.50 3.03 -11.19
N ALA A 544 -4.48 2.33 -10.67
CA ALA A 544 -5.80 2.23 -11.28
C ALA A 544 -6.88 2.44 -10.23
N ASP A 545 -7.87 3.27 -10.53
CA ASP A 545 -8.98 3.52 -9.62
C ASP A 545 -10.10 2.49 -9.77
N LYS A 546 -11.10 2.56 -8.89
CA LYS A 546 -12.27 1.68 -8.93
C LYS A 546 -13.12 1.84 -10.20
N LEU A 547 -13.00 2.96 -10.91
CA LEU A 547 -13.69 3.20 -12.17
C LEU A 547 -12.95 2.61 -13.37
N GLY A 548 -11.74 2.08 -13.17
CA GLY A 548 -10.91 1.50 -14.21
C GLY A 548 -10.04 2.54 -14.92
N ARG A 549 -9.94 3.76 -14.41
CA ARG A 549 -9.03 4.77 -14.95
C ARG A 549 -7.61 4.49 -14.46
N ARG A 550 -6.68 4.43 -15.38
CA ARG A 550 -5.25 4.27 -15.09
C ARG A 550 -4.61 5.65 -14.92
N TYR A 551 -3.75 5.77 -13.93
CA TYR A 551 -2.98 6.97 -13.62
C TYR A 551 -1.50 6.61 -13.63
N VAL A 552 -0.68 7.52 -14.13
CA VAL A 552 0.77 7.42 -14.11
C VAL A 552 1.38 8.69 -13.55
N ALA A 553 2.45 8.54 -12.77
CA ALA A 553 3.29 9.65 -12.38
C ALA A 553 4.47 9.72 -13.37
N VAL A 554 4.67 10.85 -14.00
CA VAL A 554 5.67 11.01 -15.06
C VAL A 554 6.61 12.15 -14.72
N LYS A 555 7.90 11.92 -14.92
CA LYS A 555 8.95 12.95 -14.87
C LYS A 555 9.35 13.31 -16.28
N ARG A 556 9.24 14.60 -16.66
CA ARG A 556 9.64 15.13 -17.97
C ARG A 556 10.62 16.29 -17.85
N GLU A 557 11.44 16.46 -18.87
CA GLU A 557 12.23 17.66 -19.06
C GLU A 557 11.37 18.71 -19.77
N ALA A 558 11.29 19.93 -19.23
CA ALA A 558 10.58 21.07 -19.79
C ALA A 558 11.53 22.24 -19.87
N GLY A 559 12.10 22.49 -21.07
CA GLY A 559 13.14 23.48 -21.25
C GLY A 559 14.42 23.13 -20.46
N ASN A 560 14.79 23.98 -19.50
CA ASN A 560 15.92 23.74 -18.59
C ASN A 560 15.50 23.13 -17.24
N ASP A 561 14.19 22.95 -17.02
CA ASP A 561 13.62 22.47 -15.76
C ASP A 561 13.19 21.00 -15.90
N VAL A 562 13.03 20.35 -14.76
CA VAL A 562 12.43 19.02 -14.68
C VAL A 562 11.06 19.18 -14.04
N ARG A 563 10.04 18.61 -14.66
CA ARG A 563 8.66 18.70 -14.19
C ARG A 563 8.08 17.32 -13.91
N TRP A 564 7.22 17.27 -12.94
CA TRP A 564 6.50 16.08 -12.52
C TRP A 564 5.01 16.28 -12.81
N SER A 565 4.38 15.28 -13.37
CA SER A 565 2.96 15.29 -13.66
C SER A 565 2.29 14.00 -13.20
N ILE A 566 1.01 14.12 -12.85
CA ILE A 566 0.12 12.97 -12.69
C ILE A 566 -0.80 13.00 -13.89
N GLU A 567 -0.75 11.94 -14.68
CA GLU A 567 -1.50 11.82 -15.92
C GLU A 567 -2.53 10.70 -15.79
N GLY A 568 -3.78 10.98 -16.16
CA GLY A 568 -4.86 10.00 -16.20
C GLY A 568 -5.12 9.54 -17.64
N GLU A 569 -5.27 8.24 -17.84
CA GLU A 569 -5.71 7.67 -19.11
C GLU A 569 -7.15 8.12 -19.40
N MET A 570 -7.36 8.71 -20.56
CA MET A 570 -8.67 9.11 -21.05
C MET A 570 -8.99 8.39 -22.35
N PRO A 571 -10.15 7.72 -22.44
CA PRO A 571 -10.65 7.19 -23.71
C PRO A 571 -10.82 8.29 -24.76
N ASP A 572 -10.59 7.97 -26.03
CA ASP A 572 -10.79 8.87 -27.18
C ASP A 572 -9.88 10.10 -27.23
N HIS A 573 -8.75 10.08 -26.48
CA HIS A 573 -7.69 11.07 -26.56
C HIS A 573 -6.42 10.44 -27.16
N TYR A 574 -5.65 11.22 -27.90
CA TYR A 574 -4.62 10.69 -28.79
C TYR A 574 -3.21 11.18 -28.50
N PHE A 575 -3.04 12.03 -27.49
CA PHE A 575 -1.76 12.59 -27.08
C PHE A 575 -1.42 12.26 -25.63
N ASP A 576 -0.12 12.21 -25.34
CA ASP A 576 0.38 12.16 -23.98
C ASP A 576 0.53 13.57 -23.40
N ALA A 577 0.42 13.68 -22.07
CA ALA A 577 0.49 14.95 -21.34
C ALA A 577 -0.50 16.00 -21.90
N SER A 578 -1.64 15.55 -22.41
CA SER A 578 -2.54 16.41 -23.14
C SER A 578 -3.35 17.34 -22.24
N VAL A 579 -3.72 18.48 -22.81
CA VAL A 579 -4.63 19.46 -22.23
C VAL A 579 -5.77 19.66 -23.22
N ILE A 580 -6.98 19.78 -22.70
CA ILE A 580 -8.17 20.07 -23.49
C ILE A 580 -8.58 21.51 -23.19
N GLN A 581 -8.74 22.32 -24.24
CA GLN A 581 -9.18 23.70 -24.13
C GLN A 581 -10.34 23.98 -25.12
N THR A 582 -11.28 24.81 -24.69
CA THR A 582 -12.34 25.30 -25.57
C THR A 582 -11.96 26.67 -26.10
N LEU A 583 -11.76 26.80 -27.41
CA LEU A 583 -11.41 28.02 -28.07
C LEU A 583 -12.64 28.71 -28.66
N ALA A 584 -12.61 30.03 -28.75
CA ALA A 584 -13.64 30.86 -29.36
C ALA A 584 -12.98 31.79 -30.41
N ASP A 585 -12.86 31.29 -31.64
CA ASP A 585 -12.21 32.00 -32.77
C ASP A 585 -10.80 32.50 -32.41
N ALA A 586 -9.99 31.58 -31.83
CA ALA A 586 -8.64 31.86 -31.33
C ALA A 586 -7.61 30.97 -32.04
N ASP A 587 -6.42 31.51 -32.23
CA ASP A 587 -5.25 30.85 -32.79
C ASP A 587 -4.10 30.69 -31.78
N VAL A 588 -4.19 31.34 -30.63
CA VAL A 588 -3.21 31.20 -29.55
C VAL A 588 -3.75 30.33 -28.44
N ILE A 589 -2.97 29.32 -28.03
CA ILE A 589 -3.28 28.41 -26.94
C ILE A 589 -2.23 28.63 -25.85
N THR A 590 -2.67 28.91 -24.64
CA THR A 590 -1.83 29.18 -23.45
C THR A 590 -2.00 28.11 -22.40
N GLY A 591 -1.20 28.18 -21.29
CA GLY A 591 -1.27 27.22 -20.18
C GLY A 591 -0.57 25.89 -20.47
N LEU A 592 0.39 25.91 -21.38
CA LEU A 592 1.22 24.77 -21.79
C LEU A 592 2.59 24.74 -21.11
N ASP A 593 2.73 25.43 -19.95
CA ASP A 593 4.00 25.51 -19.23
C ASP A 593 4.63 24.15 -18.93
N HIS A 594 3.81 23.13 -18.68
CA HIS A 594 4.26 21.76 -18.45
C HIS A 594 4.89 21.09 -19.67
N LEU A 595 4.72 21.66 -20.86
CA LEU A 595 5.26 21.20 -22.15
C LEU A 595 6.29 22.18 -22.73
N GLU A 596 6.80 23.12 -21.94
CA GLU A 596 7.77 24.12 -22.42
C GLU A 596 8.96 23.48 -23.13
N GLY A 597 9.28 23.99 -24.33
CA GLY A 597 10.35 23.48 -25.18
C GLY A 597 10.04 22.15 -25.90
N GLN A 598 8.91 21.53 -25.65
CA GLN A 598 8.49 20.28 -26.30
C GLN A 598 7.80 20.54 -27.63
N SER A 599 7.87 19.54 -28.52
CA SER A 599 7.15 19.53 -29.80
C SER A 599 5.77 18.92 -29.61
N VAL A 600 4.73 19.70 -29.77
CA VAL A 600 3.34 19.31 -29.53
C VAL A 600 2.51 19.32 -30.81
N TYR A 601 1.40 18.62 -30.75
CA TYR A 601 0.36 18.63 -31.77
C TYR A 601 -0.95 19.10 -31.15
N ALA A 602 -1.81 19.73 -31.96
CA ALA A 602 -3.14 20.09 -31.58
C ALA A 602 -4.15 19.34 -32.47
N HIS A 603 -5.24 18.86 -31.89
CA HIS A 603 -6.28 18.10 -32.57
C HIS A 603 -7.65 18.65 -32.17
N ASN A 604 -8.48 18.98 -33.13
CA ASN A 604 -9.91 19.13 -32.95
C ASN A 604 -10.65 17.98 -33.65
N SER A 605 -11.95 17.92 -33.62
CA SER A 605 -12.74 16.78 -34.11
C SER A 605 -12.40 16.31 -35.54
N ASP A 606 -11.90 17.21 -36.39
CA ASP A 606 -11.73 16.94 -37.82
C ASP A 606 -10.32 17.24 -38.35
N GLU A 607 -9.52 18.01 -37.60
CA GLU A 607 -8.22 18.52 -38.09
C GLU A 607 -7.13 18.34 -37.01
N TRP A 608 -5.90 18.18 -37.45
CA TRP A 608 -4.73 18.21 -36.58
C TRP A 608 -3.68 19.17 -37.12
N HIS A 609 -2.94 19.79 -36.21
CA HIS A 609 -1.89 20.76 -36.49
C HIS A 609 -0.62 20.39 -35.75
N GLY A 610 0.50 20.56 -36.37
CA GLY A 610 1.80 20.32 -35.76
C GLY A 610 2.81 19.64 -36.69
N PRO A 611 4.03 19.41 -36.23
CA PRO A 611 4.54 19.72 -34.88
C PRO A 611 4.76 21.23 -34.65
N MET A 612 4.46 21.70 -33.43
CA MET A 612 4.69 23.08 -32.97
C MET A 612 5.49 23.05 -31.67
N THR A 613 6.42 23.96 -31.48
CA THR A 613 7.22 24.06 -30.26
C THR A 613 6.55 25.00 -29.27
N VAL A 614 6.36 24.55 -28.02
CA VAL A 614 5.84 25.41 -26.94
C VAL A 614 6.92 26.40 -26.53
N LEU A 615 6.60 27.68 -26.53
CA LEU A 615 7.48 28.77 -26.11
C LEU A 615 6.74 29.75 -25.21
N GLY A 616 7.23 29.93 -23.98
CA GLY A 616 6.58 30.77 -22.98
C GLY A 616 5.22 30.23 -22.53
N GLY A 617 5.05 28.90 -22.53
CA GLY A 617 3.80 28.23 -22.16
C GLY A 617 2.68 28.36 -23.18
N GLU A 618 3.01 28.74 -24.44
CA GLU A 618 2.00 28.94 -25.50
C GLU A 618 2.44 28.38 -26.86
N ILE A 619 1.45 28.13 -27.72
CA ILE A 619 1.63 27.84 -29.14
C ILE A 619 0.68 28.72 -29.97
N THR A 620 1.04 28.94 -31.26
CA THR A 620 0.18 29.63 -32.22
C THR A 620 -0.22 28.65 -33.31
N LEU A 621 -1.51 28.47 -33.52
CA LEU A 621 -2.05 27.65 -34.60
C LEU A 621 -1.97 28.42 -35.94
N PRO A 622 -1.92 27.70 -37.06
CA PRO A 622 -1.93 28.33 -38.40
C PRO A 622 -3.23 29.12 -38.64
N ASP A 623 -4.34 28.63 -38.18
CA ASP A 623 -5.67 29.17 -38.36
C ASP A 623 -6.42 29.28 -37.03
N LYS A 624 -7.40 30.20 -37.00
CA LYS A 624 -8.28 30.33 -35.84
C LYS A 624 -9.27 29.17 -35.75
N ILE A 625 -9.40 28.61 -34.58
CA ILE A 625 -10.26 27.47 -34.30
C ILE A 625 -11.34 27.86 -33.27
N SER A 626 -12.51 27.29 -33.42
CA SER A 626 -13.58 27.35 -32.42
C SER A 626 -13.97 25.93 -32.01
N GLY A 627 -14.22 25.73 -30.72
CA GLY A 627 -14.59 24.43 -30.16
C GLY A 627 -13.52 23.84 -29.28
N GLU A 628 -13.67 22.57 -28.98
CA GLU A 628 -12.74 21.81 -28.14
C GLU A 628 -11.48 21.40 -28.93
N VAL A 629 -10.32 21.65 -28.37
CA VAL A 629 -9.02 21.29 -28.94
C VAL A 629 -8.21 20.55 -27.90
N GLU A 630 -7.71 19.37 -28.26
CA GLU A 630 -6.72 18.61 -27.49
C GLU A 630 -5.31 18.98 -27.95
N ILE A 631 -4.42 19.32 -27.02
CA ILE A 631 -3.02 19.65 -27.28
C ILE A 631 -2.11 18.75 -26.46
N GLY A 632 -1.10 18.13 -27.07
CA GLY A 632 -0.21 17.25 -26.33
C GLY A 632 0.93 16.67 -27.16
N LEU A 633 1.63 15.71 -26.57
CA LEU A 633 2.76 15.03 -27.18
C LEU A 633 2.29 13.87 -28.05
N PHE A 634 2.72 13.84 -29.31
CA PHE A 634 2.50 12.69 -30.17
C PHE A 634 3.45 11.55 -29.80
N TYR A 635 2.93 10.34 -29.69
CA TYR A 635 3.69 9.11 -29.43
C TYR A 635 3.54 8.13 -30.59
N ASP A 636 4.60 7.39 -30.89
CA ASP A 636 4.59 6.31 -31.87
C ASP A 636 3.87 5.08 -31.27
N ALA A 637 2.92 4.54 -32.02
CA ALA A 637 2.31 3.25 -31.74
C ALA A 637 2.66 2.31 -32.88
N SER A 638 3.36 1.22 -32.57
CA SER A 638 3.87 0.31 -33.60
C SER A 638 3.69 -1.16 -33.27
N VAL A 639 3.53 -1.96 -34.30
CA VAL A 639 3.52 -3.42 -34.24
C VAL A 639 4.59 -3.95 -35.17
N GLN A 640 5.54 -4.70 -34.62
CA GLN A 640 6.55 -5.41 -35.42
C GLN A 640 6.14 -6.88 -35.56
N VAL A 641 6.07 -7.36 -36.80
CA VAL A 641 5.76 -8.75 -37.10
C VAL A 641 7.01 -9.60 -36.93
N LEU A 642 6.86 -10.76 -36.29
CA LEU A 642 7.95 -11.71 -36.09
C LEU A 642 8.35 -12.37 -37.42
N ASP A 643 9.59 -12.84 -37.49
CA ASP A 643 10.10 -13.60 -38.64
C ASP A 643 9.27 -14.87 -38.90
N VAL A 644 9.00 -15.11 -40.15
CA VAL A 644 8.30 -16.32 -40.60
C VAL A 644 9.17 -17.54 -40.36
N ARG A 645 8.77 -18.36 -39.40
CA ARG A 645 9.41 -19.64 -39.03
C ARG A 645 8.44 -20.78 -39.30
N ALA A 646 8.25 -21.12 -40.56
CA ALA A 646 7.43 -22.26 -40.95
C ALA A 646 8.32 -23.48 -41.25
N ASP A 647 7.84 -24.66 -40.93
CA ASP A 647 8.40 -25.93 -41.39
C ASP A 647 7.55 -26.40 -42.57
N VAL A 648 8.19 -26.59 -43.70
CA VAL A 648 7.55 -27.17 -44.88
C VAL A 648 8.24 -28.51 -45.17
N ASP A 649 7.47 -29.59 -45.25
CA ASP A 649 7.94 -30.93 -45.45
C ASP A 649 9.06 -31.38 -44.47
N GLY A 650 8.92 -31.00 -43.20
CA GLY A 650 9.88 -31.32 -42.13
C GLY A 650 11.22 -30.57 -42.22
N ARG A 651 11.29 -29.54 -43.03
CA ARG A 651 12.47 -28.65 -43.15
C ARG A 651 12.12 -27.27 -42.61
N THR A 652 12.91 -26.79 -41.66
CA THR A 652 12.74 -25.42 -41.14
C THR A 652 13.15 -24.38 -42.18
N LEU A 653 12.30 -23.37 -42.34
CA LEU A 653 12.59 -22.19 -43.16
C LEU A 653 13.34 -21.09 -42.38
N ALA A 654 13.61 -21.31 -41.11
CA ALA A 654 14.48 -20.43 -40.34
C ALA A 654 15.84 -20.33 -41.04
N ASN A 655 16.42 -19.17 -41.10
CA ASN A 655 17.73 -18.96 -41.73
C ASN A 655 17.83 -19.06 -43.27
N ARG A 656 16.72 -19.28 -44.01
CA ARG A 656 16.70 -19.18 -45.45
C ARG A 656 16.47 -17.73 -45.92
N ARG A 657 16.91 -17.41 -47.16
CA ARG A 657 16.53 -16.12 -47.75
C ARG A 657 15.06 -16.10 -48.08
N LYS A 658 14.41 -15.03 -47.67
CA LYS A 658 12.99 -14.81 -47.84
C LYS A 658 12.76 -13.43 -48.46
N ARG A 659 11.70 -13.32 -49.23
CA ARG A 659 11.23 -12.06 -49.77
C ARG A 659 9.76 -11.88 -49.45
N VAL A 660 9.38 -10.75 -48.84
CA VAL A 660 7.98 -10.36 -48.71
C VAL A 660 7.49 -9.84 -50.05
N LYS A 661 6.46 -10.46 -50.59
CA LYS A 661 5.85 -10.03 -51.86
C LYS A 661 4.78 -8.97 -51.63
N SER A 662 3.88 -9.27 -50.73
CA SER A 662 2.82 -8.36 -50.36
C SER A 662 2.50 -8.46 -48.85
N VAL A 663 1.96 -7.38 -48.31
CA VAL A 663 1.40 -7.30 -46.97
C VAL A 663 0.00 -6.69 -47.05
N GLU A 664 -0.98 -7.41 -46.57
CA GLU A 664 -2.35 -6.93 -46.42
C GLU A 664 -2.62 -6.64 -44.97
N VAL A 665 -3.12 -5.45 -44.67
CA VAL A 665 -3.43 -5.00 -43.31
C VAL A 665 -4.92 -4.64 -43.24
N SER A 666 -5.64 -5.28 -42.32
CA SER A 666 -7.02 -4.91 -42.01
C SER A 666 -7.05 -3.87 -40.91
N LEU A 667 -7.47 -2.69 -41.23
CA LEU A 667 -7.62 -1.54 -40.31
C LEU A 667 -9.10 -1.34 -39.99
N GLU A 668 -9.40 -0.77 -38.81
CA GLU A 668 -10.75 -0.32 -38.44
C GLU A 668 -10.66 1.07 -37.83
N ASP A 669 -11.41 2.01 -38.42
CA ASP A 669 -11.51 3.40 -37.98
C ASP A 669 -10.14 3.98 -37.56
N SER A 670 -9.11 3.69 -38.35
CA SER A 670 -7.73 4.02 -38.04
C SER A 670 -7.25 5.27 -38.76
N ALA A 671 -6.52 6.12 -38.04
CA ALA A 671 -5.76 7.20 -38.65
C ALA A 671 -4.71 6.64 -39.62
N LYS A 672 -4.04 7.51 -40.36
CA LYS A 672 -3.02 7.12 -41.31
C LYS A 672 -1.96 6.23 -40.63
N ALA A 673 -1.75 5.08 -41.23
CA ALA A 673 -0.73 4.13 -40.81
C ALA A 673 0.36 4.01 -41.88
N ARG A 674 1.52 3.52 -41.48
CA ARG A 674 2.70 3.34 -42.35
C ARG A 674 3.33 1.99 -42.10
N LEU A 675 3.59 1.25 -43.17
CA LEU A 675 4.39 0.04 -43.15
C LEU A 675 5.85 0.40 -43.38
N ILE A 676 6.75 -0.14 -42.57
CA ILE A 676 8.20 0.03 -42.72
C ILE A 676 8.83 -1.36 -42.89
N HIS A 677 9.61 -1.52 -43.97
CA HIS A 677 10.37 -2.73 -44.27
C HIS A 677 11.74 -2.37 -44.88
N LEU A 678 12.82 -2.92 -44.31
CA LEU A 678 14.21 -2.67 -44.76
C LEU A 678 14.58 -1.18 -44.92
N GLY A 679 13.99 -0.28 -44.15
CA GLY A 679 14.23 1.16 -44.21
C GLY A 679 13.39 1.91 -45.24
N GLU A 680 12.63 1.22 -46.05
CA GLU A 680 11.63 1.83 -46.96
C GLU A 680 10.27 1.91 -46.25
N SER A 681 9.42 2.86 -46.62
CA SER A 681 8.13 3.08 -46.01
C SER A 681 7.02 3.26 -47.03
N TRP A 682 5.84 2.69 -46.73
CA TRP A 682 4.62 2.76 -47.52
C TRP A 682 3.46 3.23 -46.68
N ASP A 683 2.73 4.21 -47.19
CA ASP A 683 1.50 4.67 -46.49
C ASP A 683 0.39 3.66 -46.72
N LEU A 684 -0.27 3.29 -45.61
CA LEU A 684 -1.41 2.37 -45.61
C LEU A 684 -2.70 3.19 -45.73
N GLN A 685 -3.07 3.52 -46.95
CA GLN A 685 -4.33 4.19 -47.30
C GLN A 685 -5.01 3.44 -48.45
N PRO A 686 -6.37 3.35 -48.48
CA PRO A 686 -7.06 2.84 -49.63
C PRO A 686 -6.74 3.67 -50.89
N SER A 687 -6.49 3.00 -52.01
CA SER A 687 -6.10 3.65 -53.28
C SER A 687 -7.22 4.47 -53.94
N ASP A 688 -8.46 4.40 -53.45
CA ASP A 688 -9.64 4.97 -54.10
C ASP A 688 -10.22 6.21 -53.41
N GLU A 689 -9.68 6.65 -52.29
CA GLU A 689 -10.12 7.91 -51.70
C GLU A 689 -9.46 9.07 -52.40
N THR A 690 -10.16 9.69 -53.34
CA THR A 690 -9.94 11.08 -53.73
C THR A 690 -10.18 11.94 -52.49
N LEU A 691 -9.12 12.21 -51.74
CA LEU A 691 -9.11 13.23 -50.70
C LEU A 691 -9.58 14.53 -51.34
N GLU A 692 -10.81 14.96 -51.06
CA GLU A 692 -11.19 16.36 -51.25
C GLU A 692 -10.32 17.19 -50.30
N THR A 693 -9.11 17.52 -50.73
CA THR A 693 -8.27 18.48 -50.04
C THR A 693 -8.92 19.84 -50.19
N ASP A 694 -9.73 20.23 -49.23
CA ASP A 694 -10.03 21.63 -49.04
C ASP A 694 -8.75 22.31 -48.56
N LEU A 695 -8.06 22.96 -49.53
CA LEU A 695 -6.81 23.67 -49.28
C LEU A 695 -6.93 24.84 -48.30
N THR A 696 -8.14 25.15 -47.84
CA THR A 696 -8.44 26.20 -46.85
C THR A 696 -8.54 25.68 -45.43
N LYS A 697 -8.56 24.36 -45.24
CA LYS A 697 -8.57 23.68 -43.95
C LYS A 697 -7.28 22.92 -43.73
N GLY A 698 -6.89 22.73 -42.49
CA GLY A 698 -5.77 21.88 -42.12
C GLY A 698 -5.92 20.44 -42.64
N PRO A 699 -4.91 19.58 -42.52
CA PRO A 699 -4.99 18.21 -42.99
C PRO A 699 -6.10 17.47 -42.24
N LEU A 700 -7.11 17.00 -42.98
CA LEU A 700 -8.20 16.19 -42.47
C LEU A 700 -7.63 14.86 -41.94
N VAL A 701 -8.11 14.43 -40.79
CA VAL A 701 -7.82 13.08 -40.27
C VAL A 701 -8.57 12.08 -41.16
N SER A 702 -7.89 11.49 -42.13
CA SER A 702 -8.50 10.40 -42.90
C SER A 702 -8.54 9.14 -42.05
N ARG A 703 -9.75 8.58 -41.88
CA ARG A 703 -9.94 7.31 -41.18
C ARG A 703 -10.12 6.18 -42.17
N THR A 704 -9.33 5.12 -42.00
CA THR A 704 -9.36 3.95 -42.86
C THR A 704 -10.05 2.78 -42.18
N THR A 705 -11.05 2.21 -42.85
CA THR A 705 -11.66 0.93 -42.46
C THR A 705 -11.62 -0.01 -43.66
N GLY A 706 -11.05 -1.20 -43.49
CA GLY A 706 -10.94 -2.22 -44.52
C GLY A 706 -9.53 -2.77 -44.69
N TRP A 707 -9.36 -3.52 -45.76
CA TRP A 707 -8.07 -4.11 -46.14
C TRP A 707 -7.29 -3.13 -47.01
N VAL A 708 -6.01 -2.94 -46.66
CA VAL A 708 -5.03 -2.19 -47.47
C VAL A 708 -3.90 -3.13 -47.84
N GLU A 709 -3.64 -3.26 -49.12
CA GLU A 709 -2.55 -4.09 -49.67
C GLU A 709 -1.35 -3.23 -50.05
N VAL A 710 -0.16 -3.64 -49.65
CA VAL A 710 1.12 -3.12 -50.12
C VAL A 710 1.80 -4.22 -50.89
N THR A 711 2.11 -3.95 -52.16
CA THR A 711 2.83 -4.85 -53.06
C THR A 711 4.22 -4.29 -53.39
N ASP A 712 5.02 -5.10 -54.08
CA ASP A 712 6.36 -4.72 -54.54
C ASP A 712 7.37 -4.35 -53.46
N LEU A 713 7.26 -5.02 -52.31
CA LEU A 713 8.23 -4.90 -51.24
C LEU A 713 9.59 -5.42 -51.70
N SER A 714 10.62 -4.57 -51.67
CA SER A 714 11.93 -4.90 -52.16
C SER A 714 12.81 -5.56 -51.10
N GLY A 715 13.75 -6.39 -51.57
CA GLY A 715 14.82 -6.96 -50.76
C GLY A 715 14.61 -8.39 -50.30
N ASP A 716 15.70 -9.14 -50.33
CA ASP A 716 15.80 -10.50 -49.80
C ASP A 716 16.52 -10.45 -48.45
N THR A 717 15.92 -10.98 -47.43
CA THR A 717 16.50 -11.04 -46.08
C THR A 717 16.39 -12.45 -45.49
N ARG A 718 17.20 -12.76 -44.48
CA ARG A 718 17.07 -14.00 -43.73
C ARG A 718 16.00 -13.86 -42.63
N ASP A 719 15.87 -12.66 -42.09
CA ASP A 719 14.88 -12.35 -41.07
C ASP A 719 13.83 -11.42 -41.70
N VAL A 720 12.66 -11.97 -41.99
CA VAL A 720 11.52 -11.21 -42.50
C VAL A 720 10.85 -10.53 -41.33
N ASN A 721 11.15 -9.26 -41.13
CA ASN A 721 10.48 -8.40 -40.22
C ASN A 721 10.01 -7.13 -40.94
N PHE A 722 8.81 -6.71 -40.66
CA PHE A 722 8.29 -5.40 -41.02
C PHE A 722 7.49 -4.88 -39.85
N SER A 723 7.33 -3.60 -39.77
CA SER A 723 6.57 -2.94 -38.73
C SER A 723 5.49 -2.04 -39.30
N ILE A 724 4.40 -1.92 -38.58
CA ILE A 724 3.30 -1.01 -38.90
C ILE A 724 3.24 0.03 -37.81
N HIS A 725 3.28 1.30 -38.22
CA HIS A 725 3.33 2.45 -37.34
C HIS A 725 2.11 3.35 -37.54
N ARG A 726 1.65 3.98 -36.48
CA ARG A 726 0.73 5.09 -36.53
C ARG A 726 1.48 6.32 -37.07
N ALA A 727 1.07 6.88 -38.20
CA ALA A 727 1.77 7.96 -38.83
C ALA A 727 1.23 9.34 -38.47
N GLU A 728 0.00 9.44 -37.99
CA GLU A 728 -0.70 10.69 -37.66
C GLU A 728 -1.48 10.51 -36.35
N PRO A 729 -1.80 11.62 -35.65
CA PRO A 729 -2.69 11.57 -34.49
C PRO A 729 -4.05 10.97 -34.84
N GLY A 730 -4.61 10.20 -33.92
CA GLY A 730 -5.91 9.57 -34.09
C GLY A 730 -5.94 8.09 -33.65
N PRO A 731 -7.09 7.42 -33.77
CA PRO A 731 -7.25 6.02 -33.43
C PRO A 731 -6.35 5.13 -34.31
N PHE A 732 -5.92 4.00 -33.77
CA PHE A 732 -5.09 3.06 -34.49
C PHE A 732 -5.43 1.62 -34.08
N LEU A 733 -6.24 0.94 -34.90
CA LEU A 733 -6.71 -0.41 -34.66
C LEU A 733 -6.40 -1.32 -35.84
N ILE A 734 -5.51 -2.30 -35.64
CA ILE A 734 -5.17 -3.33 -36.58
C ILE A 734 -5.97 -4.59 -36.22
N ARG A 735 -6.83 -5.08 -37.12
CA ARG A 735 -7.60 -6.31 -36.95
C ARG A 735 -6.83 -7.56 -37.36
N ALA A 736 -6.10 -7.47 -38.46
CA ALA A 736 -5.35 -8.59 -39.00
C ALA A 736 -4.21 -8.12 -39.91
N ILE A 737 -3.19 -8.94 -39.99
CA ILE A 737 -2.05 -8.75 -40.90
C ILE A 737 -1.85 -10.07 -41.63
N VAL A 738 -1.82 -10.05 -42.97
CA VAL A 738 -1.54 -11.17 -43.82
C VAL A 738 -0.32 -10.82 -44.67
N SER A 739 0.67 -11.70 -44.76
CA SER A 739 1.84 -11.48 -45.57
C SER A 739 2.09 -12.66 -46.52
N GLU A 740 2.37 -12.37 -47.79
CA GLU A 740 2.87 -13.34 -48.75
C GLU A 740 4.41 -13.33 -48.78
N VAL A 741 5.01 -14.45 -48.41
CA VAL A 741 6.46 -14.58 -48.31
C VAL A 741 6.95 -15.69 -49.23
N THR A 742 7.90 -15.38 -50.11
CA THR A 742 8.63 -16.37 -50.94
C THR A 742 9.91 -16.77 -50.24
N VAL A 743 10.22 -18.04 -50.17
CA VAL A 743 11.46 -18.58 -49.62
C VAL A 743 12.34 -19.09 -50.77
N GLN A 744 13.61 -18.70 -50.79
CA GLN A 744 14.60 -19.14 -51.75
C GLN A 744 15.49 -20.28 -51.24
#